data_9937a37153e6835667479654b7a91987
#
_entry.id   9937a37153e6835667479654b7a91987
#
_cell.length_a   1.000
_cell.length_b   1.000
_cell.length_c   1.000
_cell.angle_alpha   90.00
_cell.angle_beta   90.00
_cell.angle_gamma   90.00
#
_symmetry.space_group_name_H-M   'P 1'
#
loop_
_entity.id
_entity.type
_entity.pdbx_description
1 polymer ?
#
loop_
_entity_poly.entity_id
_entity_poly.type
_entity_poly.pdbx_seq_one_letter_code
_entity_poly.pdbx_strand_id
1 'polypeptide(L)'
;MTSNATLRTLTRPLADHDLRAILARWAALGDDDPGRSGMVRRLTGLMTDEDLVQRRTKELPEKLTDLLEGFLAIAGHQRDPQAVLDAHGGAFRSRFEVEASLVALQREGFLFPLDPEERGGIWAVPDELASCILELRRRQRVELRGTLSLKGFLTERYYARAKEDPDGADRGVEHARRVYKIYLMEASIRNRVRGLSEGVREVFDRALSAFGGVMPVSELERLAEDQDFDVDVDLVRKSLEDAMLGTVAPLRLTRFGIQGVESAVVIFYEIALQCLQEWHEEHDEPDIDEVLSSGVDLVSNVGRFLREVASTRVQFTVEGKLYKASAKRITKTFLPVPGGYMPAETQARFIYQFCLSRRLIERSGERALRLSSAGHDIEGQGLQEKLRALLAFAVEERCTQGEHFHQVRLRRILLRLLRRLEPDTWLEALFVPFLARNGYLGKLDDLNVEEFFAARFKGGGYEPTETVHQVCLHLLDFAKRRLYPLGLLDLGLREGRPVAIRLSRLGAELLGADSAGDVGGARSMAVVNPDFEIILFPGDDEHEVVHVFDRFCERLKTDHIHHFRLTKASVHGALADGMTLAHISQELTDRSRTPLPQNVVYSLEDWGDQAGVLTLHEGRILSARKPELIDRFCAQSGLEKTVSKRVGPTKVELKRTVDLERLLDVARDLGFLIEE
;
A
#
# COMPACT_ATOMS: atom_id res chain seq x y z
N MET A 1 -2.90 -36.77 17.71
CA MET A 1 -4.03 -37.63 17.27
C MET A 1 -5.21 -36.68 17.03
N THR A 2 -5.53 -36.39 15.80
CA THR A 2 -6.72 -35.60 15.44
C THR A 2 -7.94 -36.46 15.74
N SER A 3 -8.75 -36.07 16.73
CA SER A 3 -10.02 -36.69 17.04
C SER A 3 -10.93 -36.53 15.81
N ASN A 4 -11.44 -37.63 15.25
CA ASN A 4 -12.41 -37.61 14.15
C ASN A 4 -13.72 -37.01 14.65
N ALA A 5 -14.01 -35.77 14.28
CA ALA A 5 -15.21 -35.02 14.66
C ALA A 5 -16.39 -35.36 13.73
N THR A 6 -16.66 -36.65 13.52
CA THR A 6 -17.80 -37.08 12.69
C THR A 6 -19.11 -36.76 13.38
N LEU A 7 -20.17 -36.50 12.63
CA LEU A 7 -21.53 -36.27 13.15
C LEU A 7 -21.96 -37.36 14.12
N ARG A 8 -21.66 -38.63 13.76
CA ARG A 8 -21.96 -39.79 14.59
C ARG A 8 -21.29 -39.71 15.97
N THR A 9 -20.03 -39.26 16.03
CA THR A 9 -19.30 -39.15 17.30
C THR A 9 -19.83 -37.97 18.12
N LEU A 10 -20.02 -36.82 17.48
CA LEU A 10 -20.46 -35.57 18.11
C LEU A 10 -21.89 -35.61 18.59
N THR A 11 -22.77 -36.37 17.96
CA THR A 11 -24.18 -36.50 18.39
C THR A 11 -24.41 -37.59 19.46
N ARG A 12 -23.39 -38.40 19.76
CA ARG A 12 -23.50 -39.53 20.68
C ARG A 12 -23.98 -39.10 22.08
N PRO A 13 -23.51 -37.99 22.66
CA PRO A 13 -23.94 -37.54 24.01
C PRO A 13 -25.29 -36.82 24.03
N LEU A 14 -25.85 -36.43 22.88
CA LEU A 14 -27.13 -35.71 22.82
C LEU A 14 -28.30 -36.62 23.22
N ALA A 15 -29.32 -36.04 23.85
CA ALA A 15 -30.59 -36.75 24.09
C ALA A 15 -31.37 -36.89 22.74
N ASP A 16 -32.21 -37.92 22.67
CA ASP A 16 -32.96 -38.21 21.44
C ASP A 16 -33.93 -37.08 21.06
N HIS A 17 -34.48 -36.36 22.04
CA HIS A 17 -35.33 -35.20 21.76
C HIS A 17 -34.59 -34.03 21.18
N ASP A 18 -33.32 -33.78 21.55
CA ASP A 18 -32.47 -32.74 20.99
C ASP A 18 -32.10 -33.08 19.56
N LEU A 19 -31.74 -34.36 19.32
CA LEU A 19 -31.42 -34.84 17.96
C LEU A 19 -32.63 -34.73 17.01
N ARG A 20 -33.83 -35.01 17.50
CA ARG A 20 -35.08 -34.79 16.77
C ARG A 20 -35.31 -33.33 16.44
N ALA A 21 -35.09 -32.45 17.44
CA ALA A 21 -35.24 -31.00 17.25
C ALA A 21 -34.26 -30.46 16.18
N ILE A 22 -33.01 -30.93 16.19
CA ILE A 22 -32.03 -30.58 15.14
C ILE A 22 -32.48 -31.10 13.77
N LEU A 23 -32.86 -32.37 13.70
CA LEU A 23 -33.30 -32.99 12.41
C LEU A 23 -34.53 -32.25 11.85
N ALA A 24 -35.49 -31.82 12.70
CA ALA A 24 -36.67 -31.08 12.29
C ALA A 24 -36.32 -29.70 11.64
N ARG A 25 -35.17 -29.12 11.96
CA ARG A 25 -34.71 -27.89 11.37
C ARG A 25 -34.08 -28.10 9.97
N TRP A 26 -33.61 -29.30 9.71
CA TRP A 26 -32.98 -29.65 8.43
C TRP A 26 -33.97 -30.30 7.43
N ALA A 27 -34.97 -30.96 7.91
CA ALA A 27 -36.02 -31.54 7.04
C ALA A 27 -37.35 -31.71 7.80
N ALA A 28 -38.46 -31.74 7.07
CA ALA A 28 -39.73 -32.12 7.63
C ALA A 28 -39.68 -33.56 8.17
N LEU A 29 -40.07 -33.73 9.42
CA LEU A 29 -40.21 -35.06 10.05
C LEU A 29 -41.44 -35.77 9.46
N GLY A 30 -41.27 -36.96 8.93
CA GLY A 30 -42.39 -37.86 8.64
C GLY A 30 -42.94 -38.53 9.93
N ASP A 31 -44.09 -39.17 9.82
CA ASP A 31 -44.76 -39.83 10.93
C ASP A 31 -44.00 -41.06 11.51
N ASP A 32 -43.01 -41.59 10.76
CA ASP A 32 -42.17 -42.70 11.19
C ASP A 32 -41.03 -42.28 12.11
N ASP A 33 -40.88 -42.96 13.24
CA ASP A 33 -39.73 -42.79 14.16
C ASP A 33 -38.55 -43.68 13.70
N PRO A 34 -37.53 -43.12 13.06
CA PRO A 34 -36.43 -43.93 12.48
C PRO A 34 -35.45 -44.44 13.56
N GLY A 35 -35.72 -44.21 14.82
CA GLY A 35 -34.81 -44.49 15.93
C GLY A 35 -33.50 -43.65 15.82
N ARG A 36 -32.70 -43.68 16.90
CA ARG A 36 -31.47 -42.84 16.98
C ARG A 36 -30.52 -43.00 15.79
N SER A 37 -30.20 -44.25 15.44
CA SER A 37 -29.28 -44.54 14.32
C SER A 37 -29.82 -44.07 12.98
N GLY A 38 -31.14 -44.15 12.78
CA GLY A 38 -31.82 -43.61 11.61
C GLY A 38 -31.78 -42.08 11.51
N MET A 39 -32.02 -41.41 12.64
CA MET A 39 -31.94 -39.96 12.76
C MET A 39 -30.53 -39.42 12.40
N VAL A 40 -29.48 -40.04 12.95
CA VAL A 40 -28.10 -39.68 12.66
C VAL A 40 -27.77 -39.89 11.17
N ARG A 41 -28.15 -41.04 10.59
CA ARG A 41 -27.93 -41.35 9.16
C ARG A 41 -28.66 -40.33 8.27
N ARG A 42 -29.90 -40.00 8.59
CA ARG A 42 -30.70 -39.03 7.84
C ARG A 42 -30.08 -37.64 7.93
N LEU A 43 -29.65 -37.18 9.13
CA LEU A 43 -28.99 -35.92 9.33
C LEU A 43 -27.64 -35.83 8.57
N THR A 44 -26.85 -36.90 8.56
CA THR A 44 -25.62 -36.98 7.77
C THR A 44 -25.91 -36.79 6.27
N GLY A 45 -26.93 -37.46 5.73
CA GLY A 45 -27.33 -37.26 4.34
C GLY A 45 -27.76 -35.84 4.02
N LEU A 46 -28.49 -35.18 4.91
CA LEU A 46 -28.88 -33.75 4.77
C LEU A 46 -27.70 -32.80 4.85
N MET A 47 -26.73 -33.08 5.71
CA MET A 47 -25.50 -32.25 5.88
C MET A 47 -24.48 -32.44 4.77
N THR A 48 -24.70 -33.36 3.87
CA THR A 48 -23.94 -33.59 2.61
C THR A 48 -24.69 -33.15 1.37
N ASP A 49 -25.96 -32.75 1.49
CA ASP A 49 -26.75 -32.15 0.40
C ASP A 49 -26.34 -30.68 0.21
N GLU A 50 -25.68 -30.40 -0.89
CA GLU A 50 -25.10 -29.11 -1.23
C GLU A 50 -26.12 -27.98 -1.25
N ASP A 51 -27.28 -28.18 -1.87
CA ASP A 51 -28.33 -27.18 -2.01
C ASP A 51 -28.95 -26.83 -0.65
N LEU A 52 -29.17 -27.88 0.16
CA LEU A 52 -29.72 -27.72 1.49
C LEU A 52 -28.71 -27.03 2.43
N VAL A 53 -27.46 -27.46 2.43
CA VAL A 53 -26.39 -26.85 3.22
C VAL A 53 -26.21 -25.38 2.85
N GLN A 54 -26.19 -25.05 1.55
CA GLN A 54 -26.11 -23.67 1.10
C GLN A 54 -27.28 -22.81 1.59
N ARG A 55 -28.49 -23.34 1.53
CA ARG A 55 -29.70 -22.66 2.02
C ARG A 55 -29.64 -22.44 3.52
N ARG A 56 -29.35 -23.49 4.28
CA ARG A 56 -29.27 -23.45 5.75
C ARG A 56 -28.17 -22.50 6.25
N THR A 57 -27.02 -22.47 5.59
CA THR A 57 -25.93 -21.54 5.92
C THR A 57 -26.34 -20.07 5.68
N LYS A 58 -27.12 -19.80 4.60
CA LYS A 58 -27.64 -18.46 4.32
C LYS A 58 -28.73 -17.99 5.30
N GLU A 59 -29.46 -18.93 5.91
CA GLU A 59 -30.52 -18.62 6.91
C GLU A 59 -29.95 -18.30 8.30
N LEU A 60 -28.68 -18.60 8.56
CA LEU A 60 -28.04 -18.28 9.84
C LEU A 60 -27.93 -16.75 10.03
N PRO A 61 -28.22 -16.27 11.25
CA PRO A 61 -27.89 -14.89 11.63
C PRO A 61 -26.40 -14.61 11.41
N GLU A 62 -26.07 -13.41 10.94
CA GLU A 62 -24.70 -12.98 10.62
C GLU A 62 -23.67 -13.33 11.71
N LYS A 63 -24.00 -13.06 12.96
CA LYS A 63 -23.14 -13.35 14.10
C LYS A 63 -22.82 -14.84 14.27
N LEU A 64 -23.77 -15.71 13.94
CA LEU A 64 -23.57 -17.17 13.99
C LEU A 64 -22.78 -17.66 12.75
N THR A 65 -22.98 -17.00 11.61
CA THR A 65 -22.19 -17.27 10.39
C THR A 65 -20.72 -16.91 10.63
N ASP A 66 -20.43 -15.72 11.18
CA ASP A 66 -19.07 -15.30 11.52
C ASP A 66 -18.38 -16.28 12.47
N LEU A 67 -19.12 -16.77 13.46
CA LEU A 67 -18.61 -17.76 14.41
C LEU A 67 -18.30 -19.08 13.72
N LEU A 68 -19.20 -19.60 12.88
CA LEU A 68 -19.00 -20.80 12.09
C LEU A 68 -17.79 -20.69 11.16
N GLU A 69 -17.62 -19.54 10.52
CA GLU A 69 -16.46 -19.21 9.69
C GLU A 69 -15.14 -19.34 10.46
N GLY A 70 -15.11 -18.81 11.67
CA GLY A 70 -13.96 -18.91 12.56
C GLY A 70 -13.54 -20.36 12.89
N PHE A 71 -14.49 -21.29 12.93
CA PHE A 71 -14.20 -22.72 13.07
C PHE A 71 -13.71 -23.37 11.77
N LEU A 72 -14.33 -23.03 10.65
CA LEU A 72 -13.98 -23.60 9.34
C LEU A 72 -12.59 -23.15 8.85
N ALA A 73 -12.09 -22.00 9.32
CA ALA A 73 -10.78 -21.48 8.97
C ALA A 73 -9.60 -22.25 9.61
N ILE A 74 -9.85 -23.14 10.57
CA ILE A 74 -8.82 -23.85 11.33
C ILE A 74 -8.75 -25.32 10.94
N ALA A 75 -7.52 -25.85 10.93
CA ALA A 75 -7.29 -27.26 10.70
C ALA A 75 -7.99 -28.12 11.77
N GLY A 76 -8.83 -29.05 11.33
CA GLY A 76 -9.62 -29.90 12.19
C GLY A 76 -10.92 -29.29 12.72
N HIS A 77 -11.23 -28.05 12.35
CA HIS A 77 -12.52 -27.35 12.64
C HIS A 77 -12.95 -27.39 14.10
N GLN A 78 -11.99 -27.28 15.05
CA GLN A 78 -12.18 -27.42 16.49
C GLN A 78 -11.57 -26.25 17.24
N ARG A 79 -12.31 -25.73 18.25
CA ARG A 79 -11.85 -24.62 19.11
C ARG A 79 -12.49 -24.64 20.50
N ASP A 80 -11.78 -24.09 21.46
CA ASP A 80 -12.35 -23.74 22.75
C ASP A 80 -12.97 -22.32 22.76
N PRO A 81 -13.94 -22.03 23.65
CA PRO A 81 -14.63 -20.74 23.69
C PRO A 81 -13.71 -19.56 23.97
N GLN A 82 -12.60 -19.76 24.72
CA GLN A 82 -11.66 -18.68 25.02
C GLN A 82 -10.84 -18.31 23.77
N ALA A 83 -10.35 -19.31 23.04
CA ALA A 83 -9.66 -19.08 21.77
C ALA A 83 -10.57 -18.42 20.71
N VAL A 84 -11.89 -18.67 20.77
CA VAL A 84 -12.87 -17.96 19.94
C VAL A 84 -12.96 -16.49 20.35
N LEU A 85 -13.06 -16.19 21.64
CA LEU A 85 -13.13 -14.82 22.16
C LEU A 85 -11.87 -14.03 21.78
N ASP A 86 -10.69 -14.64 21.96
CA ASP A 86 -9.39 -14.02 21.67
C ASP A 86 -9.21 -13.71 20.17
N ALA A 87 -9.72 -14.60 19.31
CA ALA A 87 -9.63 -14.42 17.86
C ALA A 87 -10.64 -13.43 17.29
N HIS A 88 -11.82 -13.29 17.90
CA HIS A 88 -12.92 -12.43 17.44
C HIS A 88 -13.09 -11.20 18.35
N GLY A 89 -12.01 -10.70 18.95
CA GLY A 89 -12.00 -9.57 19.86
C GLY A 89 -12.68 -8.33 19.29
N GLY A 90 -13.92 -8.09 19.70
CA GLY A 90 -14.81 -7.01 19.25
C GLY A 90 -16.19 -7.48 18.76
N ALA A 91 -16.32 -8.72 18.26
CA ALA A 91 -17.62 -9.30 17.88
C ALA A 91 -18.37 -9.85 19.09
N PHE A 92 -17.66 -10.30 20.10
CA PHE A 92 -18.20 -10.81 21.35
C PHE A 92 -17.72 -10.00 22.55
N ARG A 93 -18.65 -9.60 23.43
CA ARG A 93 -18.34 -8.77 24.60
C ARG A 93 -17.89 -9.61 25.83
N SER A 94 -18.18 -10.90 25.84
CA SER A 94 -17.86 -11.78 26.95
C SER A 94 -17.85 -13.25 26.52
N ARG A 95 -17.18 -14.09 27.32
CA ARG A 95 -17.20 -15.55 27.19
C ARG A 95 -18.61 -16.11 27.20
N PHE A 96 -19.51 -15.58 28.08
CA PHE A 96 -20.91 -15.99 28.13
C PHE A 96 -21.63 -15.79 26.79
N GLU A 97 -21.36 -14.70 26.11
CA GLU A 97 -21.94 -14.40 24.77
C GLU A 97 -21.44 -15.38 23.72
N VAL A 98 -20.16 -15.77 23.77
CA VAL A 98 -19.60 -16.84 22.91
C VAL A 98 -20.29 -18.15 23.17
N GLU A 99 -20.36 -18.58 24.43
CA GLU A 99 -21.02 -19.85 24.84
C GLU A 99 -22.49 -19.89 24.42
N ALA A 100 -23.24 -18.79 24.59
CA ALA A 100 -24.62 -18.69 24.12
C ALA A 100 -24.74 -18.85 22.61
N SER A 101 -23.78 -18.29 21.83
CA SER A 101 -23.76 -18.40 20.37
C SER A 101 -23.35 -19.80 19.89
N LEU A 102 -22.47 -20.49 20.64
CA LEU A 102 -22.10 -21.89 20.36
C LEU A 102 -23.31 -22.82 20.57
N VAL A 103 -24.06 -22.61 21.68
CA VAL A 103 -25.31 -23.37 21.95
C VAL A 103 -26.37 -23.07 20.88
N ALA A 104 -26.46 -21.83 20.39
CA ALA A 104 -27.34 -21.50 19.27
C ALA A 104 -26.97 -22.26 18.00
N LEU A 105 -25.68 -22.31 17.62
CA LEU A 105 -25.20 -23.11 16.49
C LEU A 105 -25.42 -24.63 16.68
N GLN A 106 -25.32 -25.13 17.91
CA GLN A 106 -25.65 -26.53 18.22
C GLN A 106 -27.13 -26.82 17.94
N ARG A 107 -28.02 -25.94 18.36
CA ARG A 107 -29.46 -26.08 18.11
C ARG A 107 -29.79 -26.05 16.63
N GLU A 108 -29.04 -25.28 15.85
CA GLU A 108 -29.14 -25.25 14.37
C GLU A 108 -28.44 -26.47 13.71
N GLY A 109 -27.67 -27.26 14.45
CA GLY A 109 -26.99 -28.46 13.97
C GLY A 109 -25.65 -28.21 13.28
N PHE A 110 -25.06 -27.01 13.41
CA PHE A 110 -23.79 -26.69 12.76
C PHE A 110 -22.55 -26.97 13.61
N LEU A 111 -22.72 -27.00 14.95
CA LEU A 111 -21.58 -27.09 15.88
C LEU A 111 -21.95 -27.92 17.10
N PHE A 112 -21.00 -28.71 17.60
CA PHE A 112 -21.24 -29.59 18.74
C PHE A 112 -20.04 -29.61 19.68
N PRO A 113 -20.26 -29.75 21.03
CA PRO A 113 -19.18 -29.99 21.98
C PRO A 113 -18.56 -31.37 21.74
N LEU A 114 -17.23 -31.46 21.82
CA LEU A 114 -16.49 -32.73 21.71
C LEU A 114 -16.69 -33.57 22.98
N ASP A 115 -16.67 -32.93 24.16
CA ASP A 115 -16.98 -33.52 25.45
C ASP A 115 -17.96 -32.61 26.20
N PRO A 116 -19.24 -33.02 26.32
CA PRO A 116 -20.26 -32.23 27.00
C PRO A 116 -20.08 -32.13 28.52
N GLU A 117 -19.30 -33.02 29.14
CA GLU A 117 -19.08 -33.03 30.58
C GLU A 117 -17.99 -32.02 30.97
N GLU A 118 -17.15 -31.59 30.04
CA GLU A 118 -16.11 -30.61 30.28
C GLU A 118 -16.64 -29.19 30.08
N ARG A 119 -16.91 -28.48 31.23
CA ARG A 119 -17.32 -27.06 31.20
C ARG A 119 -16.25 -26.19 30.54
N GLY A 120 -16.56 -25.64 29.39
CA GLY A 120 -15.63 -24.83 28.57
C GLY A 120 -14.77 -25.66 27.64
N GLY A 121 -15.17 -26.92 27.34
CA GLY A 121 -14.48 -27.82 26.44
C GLY A 121 -14.47 -27.40 24.97
N ILE A 122 -13.78 -28.18 24.15
CA ILE A 122 -13.61 -27.95 22.74
C ILE A 122 -14.91 -28.19 21.98
N TRP A 123 -15.25 -27.28 21.06
CA TRP A 123 -16.37 -27.39 20.13
C TRP A 123 -15.86 -27.72 18.74
N ALA A 124 -16.66 -28.45 17.95
CA ALA A 124 -16.29 -28.87 16.59
C ALA A 124 -17.45 -28.76 15.60
N VAL A 125 -17.12 -28.45 14.35
CA VAL A 125 -18.03 -28.62 13.22
C VAL A 125 -17.93 -30.07 12.77
N PRO A 126 -19.07 -30.77 12.49
CA PRO A 126 -19.02 -32.13 11.94
C PRO A 126 -18.20 -32.19 10.64
N ASP A 127 -17.31 -33.17 10.53
CA ASP A 127 -16.40 -33.34 9.37
C ASP A 127 -17.18 -33.40 8.05
N GLU A 128 -18.34 -34.04 8.03
CA GLU A 128 -19.22 -34.16 6.86
C GLU A 128 -19.74 -32.77 6.42
N LEU A 129 -20.21 -31.97 7.36
CA LEU A 129 -20.73 -30.63 7.10
C LEU A 129 -19.61 -29.67 6.70
N ALA A 130 -18.48 -29.71 7.41
CA ALA A 130 -17.32 -28.90 7.10
C ALA A 130 -16.82 -29.18 5.67
N SER A 131 -16.70 -30.45 5.32
CA SER A 131 -16.30 -30.87 3.97
C SER A 131 -17.25 -30.36 2.90
N CYS A 132 -18.58 -30.46 3.13
CA CYS A 132 -19.58 -29.97 2.18
C CYS A 132 -19.50 -28.45 2.01
N ILE A 133 -19.43 -27.67 3.11
CA ILE A 133 -19.32 -26.20 3.04
C ILE A 133 -18.03 -25.77 2.33
N LEU A 134 -16.90 -26.40 2.66
CA LEU A 134 -15.61 -26.07 2.03
C LEU A 134 -15.57 -26.44 0.55
N GLU A 135 -16.20 -27.55 0.14
CA GLU A 135 -16.29 -27.94 -1.27
C GLU A 135 -17.22 -26.99 -2.06
N LEU A 136 -18.37 -26.58 -1.48
CA LEU A 136 -19.23 -25.53 -2.08
C LEU A 136 -18.45 -24.24 -2.33
N ARG A 137 -17.65 -23.81 -1.36
CA ARG A 137 -16.80 -22.62 -1.48
C ARG A 137 -15.73 -22.81 -2.54
N ARG A 138 -15.10 -23.97 -2.56
CA ARG A 138 -14.10 -24.30 -3.57
C ARG A 138 -14.68 -24.22 -4.98
N ARG A 139 -15.90 -24.68 -5.19
CA ARG A 139 -16.58 -24.59 -6.51
C ARG A 139 -16.93 -23.16 -6.88
N GLN A 140 -17.41 -22.34 -5.96
CA GLN A 140 -17.64 -20.91 -6.20
C GLN A 140 -16.36 -20.16 -6.55
N ARG A 141 -15.22 -20.55 -5.94
CA ARG A 141 -13.88 -20.00 -6.28
C ARG A 141 -13.42 -20.43 -7.67
N VAL A 142 -13.76 -21.63 -8.10
CA VAL A 142 -13.42 -22.16 -9.42
C VAL A 142 -14.09 -21.37 -10.53
N GLU A 143 -15.35 -20.91 -10.36
CA GLU A 143 -16.04 -20.09 -11.37
C GLU A 143 -15.29 -18.81 -11.75
N LEU A 144 -14.77 -18.05 -10.78
CA LEU A 144 -14.01 -16.83 -11.07
C LEU A 144 -12.66 -17.14 -11.73
N ARG A 145 -11.97 -18.18 -11.28
CA ARG A 145 -10.70 -18.62 -11.89
C ARG A 145 -10.90 -19.12 -13.32
N GLY A 146 -11.99 -19.83 -13.59
CA GLY A 146 -12.34 -20.29 -14.94
C GLY A 146 -12.58 -19.14 -15.90
N THR A 147 -13.11 -18.02 -15.39
CA THR A 147 -13.36 -16.83 -16.21
C THR A 147 -12.10 -15.99 -16.46
N LEU A 148 -11.26 -15.80 -15.43
CA LEU A 148 -10.12 -14.88 -15.50
C LEU A 148 -8.83 -15.52 -16.00
N SER A 149 -8.67 -16.83 -15.88
CA SER A 149 -7.40 -17.51 -16.19
C SER A 149 -7.56 -18.69 -17.15
N LEU A 150 -6.62 -18.82 -18.08
CA LEU A 150 -6.54 -19.97 -18.98
C LEU A 150 -6.44 -21.28 -18.21
N LYS A 151 -5.65 -21.32 -17.13
CA LYS A 151 -5.50 -22.51 -16.30
C LYS A 151 -6.82 -22.93 -15.65
N GLY A 152 -7.56 -21.96 -15.12
CA GLY A 152 -8.88 -22.20 -14.54
C GLY A 152 -9.87 -22.69 -15.60
N PHE A 153 -9.96 -22.00 -16.73
CA PHE A 153 -10.82 -22.34 -17.85
C PHE A 153 -10.58 -23.78 -18.39
N LEU A 154 -9.32 -24.13 -18.62
CA LEU A 154 -8.96 -25.49 -19.03
C LEU A 154 -9.35 -26.53 -17.98
N THR A 155 -9.13 -26.20 -16.70
CA THR A 155 -9.47 -27.09 -15.59
C THR A 155 -10.98 -27.34 -15.54
N GLU A 156 -11.81 -26.32 -15.63
CA GLU A 156 -13.28 -26.47 -15.68
C GLU A 156 -13.74 -27.26 -16.88
N ARG A 157 -13.23 -26.95 -18.07
CA ARG A 157 -13.60 -27.64 -19.31
C ARG A 157 -13.28 -29.13 -19.23
N TYR A 158 -12.17 -29.51 -18.61
CA TYR A 158 -11.79 -30.91 -18.44
C TYR A 158 -12.52 -31.59 -17.27
N TYR A 159 -12.81 -30.89 -16.18
CA TYR A 159 -13.64 -31.43 -15.10
C TYR A 159 -15.09 -31.68 -15.52
N ALA A 160 -15.67 -30.81 -16.33
CA ALA A 160 -17.00 -31.04 -16.89
C ALA A 160 -17.06 -32.35 -17.71
N ARG A 161 -16.04 -32.59 -18.54
CA ARG A 161 -15.91 -33.86 -19.30
C ARG A 161 -15.63 -35.08 -18.40
N ALA A 162 -14.85 -34.91 -17.34
CA ALA A 162 -14.51 -35.99 -16.40
C ALA A 162 -15.69 -36.43 -15.53
N LYS A 163 -16.73 -35.59 -15.35
CA LYS A 163 -17.99 -36.00 -14.72
C LYS A 163 -18.75 -37.04 -15.54
N GLU A 164 -18.53 -37.05 -16.85
CA GLU A 164 -19.11 -38.02 -17.78
C GLU A 164 -18.31 -39.36 -17.84
N ASP A 165 -16.98 -39.28 -17.47
CA ASP A 165 -16.07 -40.45 -17.41
C ASP A 165 -15.14 -40.33 -16.19
N PRO A 166 -15.51 -40.90 -15.02
CA PRO A 166 -14.72 -40.81 -13.77
C PRO A 166 -13.32 -41.43 -13.87
N ASP A 167 -13.13 -42.47 -14.66
CA ASP A 167 -11.83 -43.14 -14.85
C ASP A 167 -10.88 -42.32 -15.75
N GLY A 168 -11.40 -41.34 -16.47
CA GLY A 168 -10.66 -40.40 -17.30
C GLY A 168 -10.21 -39.11 -16.59
N ALA A 169 -10.69 -38.84 -15.37
CA ALA A 169 -10.49 -37.56 -14.66
C ALA A 169 -9.00 -37.22 -14.44
N ASP A 170 -8.20 -38.17 -13.97
CA ASP A 170 -6.75 -37.97 -13.74
C ASP A 170 -5.98 -37.73 -15.04
N ARG A 171 -6.33 -38.45 -16.10
CA ARG A 171 -5.74 -38.23 -17.44
C ARG A 171 -6.11 -36.88 -18.02
N GLY A 172 -7.34 -36.42 -17.76
CA GLY A 172 -7.82 -35.09 -18.18
C GLY A 172 -7.03 -33.97 -17.55
N VAL A 173 -6.78 -34.02 -16.24
CA VAL A 173 -5.99 -33.02 -15.51
C VAL A 173 -4.54 -32.98 -15.98
N GLU A 174 -3.91 -34.14 -16.23
CA GLU A 174 -2.55 -34.19 -16.75
C GLU A 174 -2.47 -33.68 -18.19
N HIS A 175 -3.46 -33.97 -19.01
CA HIS A 175 -3.58 -33.41 -20.35
C HIS A 175 -3.75 -31.92 -20.32
N ALA A 176 -4.64 -31.37 -19.46
CA ALA A 176 -4.82 -29.94 -19.28
C ALA A 176 -3.51 -29.21 -18.87
N ARG A 177 -2.73 -29.82 -17.97
CA ARG A 177 -1.40 -29.26 -17.58
C ARG A 177 -0.40 -29.23 -18.74
N ARG A 178 -0.43 -30.21 -19.61
CA ARG A 178 0.46 -30.29 -20.77
C ARG A 178 0.06 -29.28 -21.83
N VAL A 179 -1.23 -29.24 -22.16
CA VAL A 179 -1.80 -28.30 -23.14
C VAL A 179 -1.65 -26.84 -22.68
N TYR A 180 -1.80 -26.56 -21.39
CA TYR A 180 -1.61 -25.24 -20.82
C TYR A 180 -0.23 -24.64 -21.16
N LYS A 181 0.85 -25.44 -21.02
CA LYS A 181 2.20 -24.97 -21.35
C LYS A 181 2.36 -24.60 -22.82
N ILE A 182 1.71 -25.38 -23.72
CA ILE A 182 1.75 -25.13 -25.16
C ILE A 182 0.99 -23.86 -25.51
N TYR A 183 -0.16 -23.64 -24.89
CA TYR A 183 -0.97 -22.44 -25.13
C TYR A 183 -0.33 -21.14 -24.59
N LEU A 184 0.62 -21.23 -23.68
CA LEU A 184 1.37 -20.09 -23.18
C LEU A 184 2.64 -19.77 -23.99
N MET A 185 3.00 -20.60 -24.96
CA MET A 185 4.14 -20.29 -25.82
C MET A 185 3.82 -19.08 -26.71
N GLU A 186 4.68 -18.10 -26.76
CA GLU A 186 4.56 -16.87 -27.53
C GLU A 186 4.11 -17.11 -28.98
N ALA A 187 4.85 -17.95 -29.71
CA ALA A 187 4.50 -18.31 -31.08
C ALA A 187 3.09 -18.94 -31.20
N SER A 188 2.66 -19.71 -30.20
CA SER A 188 1.32 -20.28 -30.15
C SER A 188 0.25 -19.21 -29.96
N ILE A 189 0.47 -18.25 -29.06
CA ILE A 189 -0.44 -17.12 -28.83
C ILE A 189 -0.56 -16.30 -30.10
N ARG A 190 0.57 -15.87 -30.68
CA ARG A 190 0.63 -15.07 -31.91
C ARG A 190 -0.12 -15.73 -33.08
N ASN A 191 0.06 -17.02 -33.29
CA ASN A 191 -0.64 -17.75 -34.35
C ASN A 191 -2.15 -17.84 -34.12
N ARG A 192 -2.60 -18.00 -32.87
CA ARG A 192 -4.02 -18.05 -32.52
C ARG A 192 -4.70 -16.69 -32.67
N VAL A 193 -4.00 -15.59 -32.27
CA VAL A 193 -4.49 -14.21 -32.49
C VAL A 193 -4.60 -13.91 -33.97
N ARG A 194 -3.60 -14.30 -34.80
CA ARG A 194 -3.67 -14.13 -36.26
C ARG A 194 -4.80 -14.93 -36.91
N GLY A 195 -5.23 -16.04 -36.29
CA GLY A 195 -6.32 -16.86 -36.75
C GLY A 195 -7.72 -16.34 -36.45
N LEU A 196 -7.85 -15.26 -35.64
CA LEU A 196 -9.12 -14.59 -35.39
C LEU A 196 -9.60 -13.85 -36.64
N SER A 197 -10.92 -13.78 -36.85
CA SER A 197 -11.50 -12.90 -37.87
C SER A 197 -11.17 -11.43 -37.56
N GLU A 198 -11.18 -10.57 -38.56
CA GLU A 198 -10.79 -9.16 -38.45
C GLU A 198 -11.54 -8.44 -37.33
N GLY A 199 -12.87 -8.50 -37.28
CA GLY A 199 -13.66 -7.87 -36.22
C GLY A 199 -13.42 -8.45 -34.82
N VAL A 200 -13.22 -9.77 -34.68
CA VAL A 200 -12.88 -10.36 -33.37
C VAL A 200 -11.46 -9.98 -32.93
N ARG A 201 -10.53 -9.84 -33.89
CA ARG A 201 -9.18 -9.37 -33.59
C ARG A 201 -9.18 -7.93 -33.08
N GLU A 202 -9.94 -7.05 -33.71
CA GLU A 202 -10.07 -5.68 -33.26
C GLU A 202 -10.67 -5.57 -31.84
N VAL A 203 -11.67 -6.38 -31.54
CA VAL A 203 -12.18 -6.53 -30.16
C VAL A 203 -11.10 -7.00 -29.20
N PHE A 204 -10.30 -7.98 -29.60
CA PHE A 204 -9.19 -8.50 -28.81
C PHE A 204 -8.13 -7.41 -28.54
N ASP A 205 -7.71 -6.71 -29.59
CA ASP A 205 -6.71 -5.63 -29.50
C ASP A 205 -7.21 -4.45 -28.65
N ARG A 206 -8.47 -4.08 -28.82
CA ARG A 206 -9.12 -3.04 -28.01
C ARG A 206 -9.23 -3.45 -26.56
N ALA A 207 -9.65 -4.70 -26.28
CA ALA A 207 -9.72 -5.21 -24.93
C ALA A 207 -8.36 -5.21 -24.22
N LEU A 208 -7.27 -5.47 -24.94
CA LEU A 208 -5.91 -5.42 -24.41
C LEU A 208 -5.43 -3.97 -24.21
N SER A 209 -5.42 -3.17 -25.29
CA SER A 209 -4.79 -1.84 -25.28
C SER A 209 -5.49 -0.84 -24.36
N ALA A 210 -6.83 -0.75 -24.42
CA ALA A 210 -7.58 0.23 -23.65
C ALA A 210 -8.06 -0.30 -22.28
N PHE A 211 -8.20 -1.62 -22.12
CA PHE A 211 -8.78 -2.23 -20.92
C PHE A 211 -7.89 -3.27 -20.24
N GLY A 212 -6.69 -3.52 -20.77
CA GLY A 212 -5.75 -4.49 -20.20
C GLY A 212 -6.30 -5.91 -20.12
N GLY A 213 -7.17 -6.29 -21.06
CA GLY A 213 -7.75 -7.63 -21.17
C GLY A 213 -9.07 -7.86 -20.45
N VAL A 214 -9.69 -6.84 -19.83
CA VAL A 214 -11.03 -6.97 -19.21
C VAL A 214 -11.88 -5.78 -19.64
N MET A 215 -12.70 -5.96 -20.65
CA MET A 215 -13.53 -4.93 -21.28
C MET A 215 -15.01 -5.24 -21.06
N PRO A 216 -15.83 -4.28 -20.53
CA PRO A 216 -17.28 -4.44 -20.48
C PRO A 216 -17.87 -4.64 -21.90
N VAL A 217 -18.90 -5.48 -22.03
CA VAL A 217 -19.57 -5.72 -23.32
C VAL A 217 -20.25 -4.45 -23.86
N SER A 218 -20.68 -3.51 -22.98
CA SER A 218 -21.16 -2.20 -23.39
C SER A 218 -20.16 -1.39 -24.22
N GLU A 219 -18.86 -1.61 -24.03
CA GLU A 219 -17.83 -0.97 -24.87
C GLU A 219 -17.68 -1.67 -26.22
N LEU A 220 -17.99 -2.97 -26.30
CA LEU A 220 -18.07 -3.70 -27.57
C LEU A 220 -19.22 -3.17 -28.42
N GLU A 221 -20.39 -2.94 -27.83
CA GLU A 221 -21.56 -2.36 -28.50
C GLU A 221 -21.25 -0.99 -29.07
N ARG A 222 -20.54 -0.15 -28.33
CA ARG A 222 -20.08 1.18 -28.81
C ARG A 222 -19.08 1.08 -29.96
N LEU A 223 -18.15 0.13 -29.89
CA LEU A 223 -17.21 -0.12 -30.98
C LEU A 223 -17.92 -0.56 -32.27
N ALA A 224 -18.93 -1.42 -32.12
CA ALA A 224 -19.74 -1.89 -33.25
C ALA A 224 -20.50 -0.74 -33.91
N GLU A 225 -21.06 0.18 -33.11
CA GLU A 225 -21.74 1.39 -33.61
C GLU A 225 -20.80 2.38 -34.31
N ASP A 226 -19.57 2.58 -33.76
CA ASP A 226 -18.62 3.57 -34.29
C ASP A 226 -17.95 3.14 -35.61
N GLN A 227 -17.78 1.84 -35.84
CA GLN A 227 -16.99 1.32 -36.95
C GLN A 227 -17.80 0.54 -37.99
N ASP A 228 -19.12 0.50 -37.85
CA ASP A 228 -20.07 -0.15 -38.78
C ASP A 228 -19.72 -1.63 -39.07
N PHE A 229 -19.22 -2.36 -38.04
CA PHE A 229 -19.03 -3.79 -38.14
C PHE A 229 -19.94 -4.58 -37.21
N ASP A 230 -20.51 -5.63 -37.76
CA ASP A 230 -21.44 -6.53 -37.04
C ASP A 230 -20.62 -7.54 -36.23
N VAL A 231 -20.52 -7.31 -34.91
CA VAL A 231 -19.86 -8.24 -33.99
C VAL A 231 -20.84 -8.75 -32.96
N ASP A 232 -21.29 -9.99 -33.19
CA ASP A 232 -22.11 -10.70 -32.24
C ASP A 232 -21.28 -11.11 -31.00
N VAL A 233 -21.78 -10.82 -29.80
CA VAL A 233 -21.17 -11.18 -28.52
C VAL A 233 -20.92 -12.70 -28.41
N ASP A 234 -21.86 -13.53 -28.92
CA ASP A 234 -21.71 -14.98 -28.93
C ASP A 234 -20.62 -15.46 -29.90
N LEU A 235 -20.44 -14.75 -31.04
CA LEU A 235 -19.34 -15.01 -31.96
C LEU A 235 -17.99 -14.69 -31.31
N VAL A 236 -17.88 -13.55 -30.64
CA VAL A 236 -16.66 -13.16 -29.90
C VAL A 236 -16.33 -14.20 -28.84
N ARG A 237 -17.32 -14.58 -28.01
CA ARG A 237 -17.14 -15.60 -26.97
C ARG A 237 -16.61 -16.91 -27.57
N LYS A 238 -17.33 -17.47 -28.57
CA LYS A 238 -16.96 -18.73 -29.20
C LYS A 238 -15.56 -18.67 -29.83
N SER A 239 -15.25 -17.60 -30.55
CA SER A 239 -13.95 -17.43 -31.21
C SER A 239 -12.79 -17.37 -30.21
N LEU A 240 -12.95 -16.60 -29.10
CA LEU A 240 -11.95 -16.50 -28.06
C LEU A 240 -11.77 -17.79 -27.27
N GLU A 241 -12.87 -18.50 -26.95
CA GLU A 241 -12.82 -19.78 -26.25
C GLU A 241 -12.23 -20.92 -27.10
N ASP A 242 -12.58 -21.00 -28.38
CA ASP A 242 -12.02 -21.97 -29.31
C ASP A 242 -10.52 -21.73 -29.55
N ALA A 243 -10.13 -20.45 -29.61
CA ALA A 243 -8.72 -20.05 -29.69
C ALA A 243 -7.99 -20.15 -28.34
N MET A 244 -8.65 -20.44 -27.21
CA MET A 244 -8.04 -20.43 -25.86
C MET A 244 -7.34 -19.12 -25.52
N LEU A 245 -7.92 -17.99 -25.95
CA LEU A 245 -7.40 -16.64 -25.70
C LEU A 245 -8.18 -15.91 -24.62
N GLY A 246 -9.48 -16.20 -24.48
CA GLY A 246 -10.37 -15.50 -23.56
C GLY A 246 -11.76 -16.10 -23.55
N THR A 247 -12.70 -15.37 -22.95
CA THR A 247 -14.13 -15.70 -22.90
C THR A 247 -14.97 -14.43 -22.79
N VAL A 248 -16.29 -14.56 -22.91
CA VAL A 248 -17.24 -13.52 -22.52
C VAL A 248 -18.12 -14.06 -21.41
N ALA A 249 -18.05 -13.44 -20.23
CA ALA A 249 -18.73 -13.94 -19.05
C ALA A 249 -19.02 -12.84 -18.02
N PRO A 250 -19.97 -13.05 -17.09
CA PRO A 250 -20.20 -12.14 -15.99
C PRO A 250 -19.05 -12.19 -14.97
N LEU A 251 -18.64 -11.04 -14.44
CA LEU A 251 -17.66 -10.94 -13.38
C LEU A 251 -18.34 -10.61 -12.05
N ARG A 252 -18.51 -11.59 -11.19
CA ARG A 252 -19.14 -11.47 -9.87
C ARG A 252 -18.13 -11.05 -8.82
N LEU A 253 -17.74 -9.76 -8.85
CA LEU A 253 -16.70 -9.21 -7.99
C LEU A 253 -17.22 -8.47 -6.75
N THR A 254 -18.54 -8.27 -6.64
CA THR A 254 -19.17 -7.49 -5.56
C THR A 254 -18.79 -7.98 -4.17
N ARG A 255 -18.71 -9.29 -3.97
CA ARG A 255 -18.26 -9.90 -2.70
C ARG A 255 -16.82 -9.55 -2.32
N PHE A 256 -16.01 -9.16 -3.30
CA PHE A 256 -14.63 -8.70 -3.09
C PHE A 256 -14.52 -7.17 -3.01
N GLY A 257 -15.61 -6.43 -2.93
CA GLY A 257 -15.59 -4.98 -2.84
C GLY A 257 -15.25 -4.26 -4.13
N ILE A 258 -15.42 -4.92 -5.27
CA ILE A 258 -15.29 -4.35 -6.62
C ILE A 258 -16.64 -4.51 -7.31
N GLN A 259 -17.08 -3.48 -8.04
CA GLN A 259 -18.34 -3.52 -8.76
C GLN A 259 -18.32 -4.67 -9.78
N GLY A 260 -19.34 -5.54 -9.72
CA GLY A 260 -19.49 -6.63 -10.67
C GLY A 260 -19.82 -6.10 -12.07
N VAL A 261 -19.48 -6.88 -13.08
CA VAL A 261 -19.80 -6.60 -14.49
C VAL A 261 -20.74 -7.69 -14.98
N GLU A 262 -21.90 -7.30 -15.51
CA GLU A 262 -22.93 -8.23 -15.98
C GLU A 262 -22.41 -9.12 -17.13
N SER A 263 -21.63 -8.52 -18.04
CA SER A 263 -20.95 -9.24 -19.11
C SER A 263 -19.67 -8.49 -19.50
N ALA A 264 -18.56 -9.21 -19.58
CA ALA A 264 -17.25 -8.66 -19.98
C ALA A 264 -16.55 -9.58 -20.96
N VAL A 265 -15.89 -9.00 -21.95
CA VAL A 265 -14.84 -9.67 -22.74
C VAL A 265 -13.62 -9.80 -21.84
N VAL A 266 -13.19 -11.01 -21.57
CA VAL A 266 -12.06 -11.32 -20.70
C VAL A 266 -11.00 -12.05 -21.51
N ILE A 267 -9.87 -11.42 -21.73
CA ILE A 267 -8.66 -12.09 -22.21
C ILE A 267 -8.01 -12.74 -20.99
N PHE A 268 -7.73 -14.04 -21.03
CA PHE A 268 -7.13 -14.72 -19.88
C PHE A 268 -5.85 -14.02 -19.45
N TYR A 269 -5.70 -13.80 -18.14
CA TYR A 269 -4.64 -12.91 -17.62
C TYR A 269 -3.23 -13.35 -18.03
N GLU A 270 -2.99 -14.68 -18.18
CA GLU A 270 -1.71 -15.20 -18.67
C GLU A 270 -1.43 -14.79 -20.12
N ILE A 271 -2.49 -14.80 -20.95
CA ILE A 271 -2.44 -14.39 -22.36
C ILE A 271 -2.28 -12.86 -22.42
N ALA A 272 -3.11 -12.13 -21.65
CA ALA A 272 -3.02 -10.66 -21.59
C ALA A 272 -1.64 -10.19 -21.12
N LEU A 273 -1.03 -10.89 -20.14
CA LEU A 273 0.32 -10.59 -19.68
C LEU A 273 1.35 -10.71 -20.81
N GLN A 274 1.31 -11.82 -21.54
CA GLN A 274 2.25 -12.08 -22.65
C GLN A 274 2.05 -11.06 -23.77
N CYS A 275 0.80 -10.83 -24.20
CA CYS A 275 0.50 -9.89 -25.27
C CYS A 275 0.87 -8.42 -24.91
N LEU A 276 0.66 -8.00 -23.67
CA LEU A 276 1.03 -6.66 -23.23
C LEU A 276 2.56 -6.49 -23.18
N GLN A 277 3.31 -7.53 -22.81
CA GLN A 277 4.77 -7.50 -22.84
C GLN A 277 5.30 -7.43 -24.29
N GLU A 278 4.76 -8.27 -25.22
CA GLU A 278 5.11 -8.20 -26.63
C GLU A 278 4.73 -6.87 -27.27
N TRP A 279 3.54 -6.36 -26.92
CA TRP A 279 3.10 -5.03 -27.39
C TRP A 279 4.11 -3.94 -27.04
N HIS A 280 4.62 -3.96 -25.81
CA HIS A 280 5.62 -3.00 -25.37
C HIS A 280 6.96 -3.15 -26.09
N GLU A 281 7.39 -4.38 -26.39
CA GLU A 281 8.65 -4.67 -27.12
C GLU A 281 8.56 -4.33 -28.61
N GLU A 282 7.38 -4.45 -29.23
CA GLU A 282 7.16 -4.23 -30.67
C GLU A 282 6.82 -2.77 -31.04
N HIS A 283 6.40 -1.95 -30.06
CA HIS A 283 6.01 -0.56 -30.29
C HIS A 283 7.14 0.38 -29.90
N ASP A 284 7.30 1.45 -30.69
CA ASP A 284 8.20 2.56 -30.39
C ASP A 284 7.85 3.19 -29.04
N GLU A 285 8.82 3.90 -28.45
CA GLU A 285 8.59 4.65 -27.22
C GLU A 285 7.32 5.53 -27.34
N PRO A 286 6.52 5.64 -26.26
CA PRO A 286 5.34 6.48 -26.28
C PRO A 286 5.65 7.89 -26.79
N ASP A 287 4.79 8.43 -27.65
CA ASP A 287 4.92 9.79 -28.17
C ASP A 287 4.69 10.81 -27.04
N ILE A 288 5.77 11.49 -26.64
CA ILE A 288 5.83 12.37 -25.46
C ILE A 288 6.23 13.78 -25.91
N ASP A 289 5.38 14.78 -25.62
CA ASP A 289 5.64 16.19 -25.89
C ASP A 289 6.44 16.85 -24.76
N GLU A 290 6.20 16.42 -23.51
CA GLU A 290 6.75 17.04 -22.30
C GLU A 290 7.09 15.96 -21.26
N VAL A 291 8.23 16.14 -20.59
CA VAL A 291 8.67 15.28 -19.49
C VAL A 291 8.59 16.04 -18.18
N LEU A 292 7.94 15.46 -17.18
CA LEU A 292 7.90 16.00 -15.83
C LEU A 292 8.68 15.10 -14.88
N SER A 293 9.62 15.69 -14.16
CA SER A 293 10.36 15.09 -13.05
C SER A 293 10.17 15.93 -11.78
N SER A 294 9.97 15.30 -10.65
CA SER A 294 9.73 15.97 -9.36
C SER A 294 10.95 16.00 -8.45
N GLY A 295 11.93 15.13 -8.70
CA GLY A 295 13.10 15.01 -7.83
C GLY A 295 12.72 14.74 -6.37
N VAL A 296 13.37 15.48 -5.44
CA VAL A 296 13.19 15.31 -3.98
C VAL A 296 12.36 16.41 -3.32
N ASP A 297 11.60 17.17 -4.09
CA ASP A 297 10.90 18.37 -3.62
C ASP A 297 9.91 18.09 -2.48
N LEU A 298 9.16 16.99 -2.55
CA LEU A 298 8.23 16.61 -1.49
C LEU A 298 8.96 16.26 -0.19
N VAL A 299 10.13 15.63 -0.27
CA VAL A 299 10.96 15.34 0.92
C VAL A 299 11.47 16.62 1.55
N SER A 300 11.96 17.56 0.73
CA SER A 300 12.38 18.89 1.18
C SER A 300 11.25 19.67 1.84
N ASN A 301 10.01 19.49 1.36
CA ASN A 301 8.83 20.12 1.96
C ASN A 301 8.46 19.53 3.34
N VAL A 302 8.85 18.30 3.66
CA VAL A 302 8.73 17.79 5.05
C VAL A 302 9.58 18.61 6.01
N GLY A 303 10.84 18.86 5.68
CA GLY A 303 11.72 19.71 6.50
C GLY A 303 11.18 21.13 6.63
N ARG A 304 10.67 21.72 5.54
CA ARG A 304 10.04 23.05 5.56
C ARG A 304 8.82 23.08 6.46
N PHE A 305 7.98 22.05 6.45
CA PHE A 305 6.84 21.91 7.34
C PHE A 305 7.26 21.83 8.81
N LEU A 306 8.26 21.01 9.14
CA LEU A 306 8.76 20.84 10.51
C LEU A 306 9.39 22.15 11.04
N ARG A 307 10.16 22.87 10.22
CA ARG A 307 10.70 24.20 10.56
C ARG A 307 9.59 25.22 10.86
N GLU A 308 8.50 25.23 10.08
CA GLU A 308 7.34 26.07 10.37
C GLU A 308 6.67 25.70 11.71
N VAL A 309 6.59 24.41 12.05
CA VAL A 309 6.06 23.97 13.35
C VAL A 309 6.97 24.38 14.49
N ALA A 310 8.31 24.34 14.31
CA ALA A 310 9.28 24.74 15.31
C ALA A 310 9.31 26.25 15.55
N SER A 311 9.24 27.04 14.46
CA SER A 311 9.43 28.50 14.52
C SER A 311 8.15 29.30 14.73
N THR A 312 6.99 28.73 14.46
CA THR A 312 5.72 29.45 14.50
C THR A 312 4.62 28.62 15.17
N ARG A 313 3.59 29.31 15.69
CA ARG A 313 2.42 28.63 16.25
C ARG A 313 1.55 28.08 15.12
N VAL A 314 1.67 26.79 14.82
CA VAL A 314 0.81 26.06 13.87
C VAL A 314 -0.37 25.48 14.62
N GLN A 315 -1.59 25.81 14.17
CA GLN A 315 -2.84 25.41 14.83
C GLN A 315 -3.61 24.37 14.03
N PHE A 316 -4.41 23.57 14.75
CA PHE A 316 -5.33 22.59 14.17
C PHE A 316 -6.77 22.78 14.68
N THR A 317 -7.75 22.32 13.88
CA THR A 317 -9.18 22.39 14.17
C THR A 317 -9.61 21.31 15.16
N VAL A 318 -10.86 21.39 15.67
CA VAL A 318 -11.46 20.35 16.51
C VAL A 318 -11.48 18.99 15.80
N GLU A 319 -11.66 18.99 14.48
CA GLU A 319 -11.62 17.80 13.63
C GLU A 319 -10.19 17.26 13.40
N GLY A 320 -9.17 17.93 13.95
CA GLY A 320 -7.78 17.52 13.79
C GLY A 320 -7.17 17.86 12.42
N LYS A 321 -7.76 18.78 11.66
CA LYS A 321 -7.21 19.30 10.39
C LYS A 321 -6.38 20.56 10.66
N LEU A 322 -5.41 20.86 9.81
CA LEU A 322 -4.67 22.14 9.88
C LEU A 322 -5.64 23.33 9.75
N TYR A 323 -5.42 24.36 10.57
CA TYR A 323 -6.18 25.60 10.47
C TYR A 323 -5.85 26.33 9.15
N LYS A 324 -6.85 26.91 8.47
CA LYS A 324 -6.67 27.52 7.15
C LYS A 324 -5.53 28.53 7.09
N ALA A 325 -5.41 29.40 8.12
CA ALA A 325 -4.34 30.40 8.20
C ALA A 325 -2.95 29.75 8.33
N SER A 326 -2.82 28.71 9.17
CA SER A 326 -1.59 27.94 9.32
C SER A 326 -1.23 27.21 8.03
N ALA A 327 -2.19 26.53 7.41
CA ALA A 327 -2.01 25.85 6.13
C ALA A 327 -1.53 26.83 5.03
N LYS A 328 -2.18 27.99 4.89
CA LYS A 328 -1.79 29.02 3.91
C LYS A 328 -0.38 29.58 4.15
N ARG A 329 0.07 29.69 5.40
CA ARG A 329 1.42 30.13 5.72
C ARG A 329 2.44 29.05 5.32
N ILE A 330 2.20 27.81 5.73
CA ILE A 330 3.06 26.66 5.43
C ILE A 330 3.19 26.46 3.91
N THR A 331 2.08 26.47 3.16
CA THR A 331 2.10 26.23 1.72
C THR A 331 2.87 27.27 0.92
N LYS A 332 3.07 28.49 1.47
CA LYS A 332 3.91 29.50 0.84
C LYS A 332 5.40 29.18 0.85
N THR A 333 5.83 28.30 1.78
CA THR A 333 7.24 27.90 1.88
C THR A 333 7.53 26.65 1.06
N PHE A 334 6.51 25.99 0.53
CA PHE A 334 6.66 24.72 -0.19
C PHE A 334 7.18 24.93 -1.60
N LEU A 335 8.03 23.99 -2.01
CA LEU A 335 8.40 23.81 -3.41
C LEU A 335 7.19 23.24 -4.17
N PRO A 336 6.87 23.77 -5.36
CA PRO A 336 5.78 23.27 -6.15
C PRO A 336 6.15 21.92 -6.78
N VAL A 337 5.21 20.96 -6.77
CA VAL A 337 5.35 19.75 -7.59
C VAL A 337 4.96 20.11 -9.03
N PRO A 338 5.85 19.89 -10.02
CA PRO A 338 5.59 20.22 -11.43
C PRO A 338 4.32 19.53 -11.95
N GLY A 339 3.64 20.13 -12.93
CA GLY A 339 2.40 19.60 -13.51
C GLY A 339 1.17 19.66 -12.61
N GLY A 340 1.27 20.16 -11.36
CA GLY A 340 0.12 20.37 -10.46
C GLY A 340 -0.53 19.09 -9.94
N TYR A 341 0.08 17.92 -10.08
CA TYR A 341 -0.50 16.64 -9.63
C TYR A 341 -0.63 16.52 -8.11
N MET A 342 0.11 17.33 -7.36
CA MET A 342 -0.02 17.43 -5.92
C MET A 342 0.03 18.90 -5.48
N PRO A 343 -1.11 19.63 -5.53
CA PRO A 343 -1.19 21.04 -5.12
C PRO A 343 -0.69 21.24 -3.68
N ALA A 344 -0.19 22.43 -3.37
CA ALA A 344 0.45 22.74 -2.07
C ALA A 344 -0.43 22.41 -0.86
N GLU A 345 -1.75 22.60 -0.94
CA GLU A 345 -2.68 22.22 0.13
C GLU A 345 -2.77 20.70 0.30
N THR A 346 -2.67 19.95 -0.79
CA THR A 346 -2.65 18.47 -0.75
C THR A 346 -1.32 17.99 -0.17
N GLN A 347 -0.20 18.62 -0.54
CA GLN A 347 1.10 18.35 0.06
C GLN A 347 1.07 18.61 1.58
N ALA A 348 0.56 19.76 2.00
CA ALA A 348 0.47 20.12 3.42
C ALA A 348 -0.36 19.12 4.22
N ARG A 349 -1.49 18.66 3.65
CA ARG A 349 -2.32 17.63 4.29
C ARG A 349 -1.60 16.29 4.39
N PHE A 350 -0.94 15.85 3.33
CA PHE A 350 -0.19 14.60 3.28
C PHE A 350 0.97 14.62 4.29
N ILE A 351 1.79 15.67 4.27
CA ILE A 351 2.93 15.86 5.18
C ILE A 351 2.45 15.91 6.63
N TYR A 352 1.38 16.65 6.92
CA TYR A 352 0.81 16.74 8.26
C TYR A 352 0.38 15.38 8.79
N GLN A 353 -0.33 14.58 7.97
CA GLN A 353 -0.76 13.24 8.35
C GLN A 353 0.42 12.28 8.52
N PHE A 354 1.41 12.38 7.64
CA PHE A 354 2.67 11.64 7.77
C PHE A 354 3.37 11.95 9.10
N CYS A 355 3.58 13.23 9.40
CA CYS A 355 4.24 13.67 10.64
C CYS A 355 3.49 13.20 11.89
N LEU A 356 2.15 13.23 11.89
CA LEU A 356 1.35 12.68 12.98
C LEU A 356 1.51 11.16 13.11
N SER A 357 1.47 10.44 11.99
CA SER A 357 1.56 8.97 11.98
C SER A 357 2.91 8.48 12.48
N ARG A 358 3.97 9.23 12.20
CA ARG A 358 5.35 8.95 12.63
C ARG A 358 5.72 9.60 13.97
N ARG A 359 4.76 10.29 14.62
CA ARG A 359 4.96 11.02 15.87
C ARG A 359 6.09 12.04 15.81
N LEU A 360 6.30 12.66 14.65
CA LEU A 360 7.28 13.73 14.49
C LEU A 360 6.76 15.04 15.10
N ILE A 361 5.44 15.18 15.17
CA ILE A 361 4.75 16.30 15.79
C ILE A 361 3.73 15.80 16.80
N GLU A 362 3.52 16.60 17.84
CA GLU A 362 2.55 16.34 18.90
C GLU A 362 1.53 17.46 18.98
N ARG A 363 0.31 17.09 19.41
CA ARG A 363 -0.77 18.05 19.67
C ARG A 363 -0.66 18.57 21.11
N SER A 364 -0.51 19.85 21.29
CA SER A 364 -0.53 20.49 22.61
C SER A 364 -1.96 20.88 23.02
N GLY A 365 -2.18 21.11 24.34
CA GLY A 365 -3.49 21.45 24.91
C GLY A 365 -4.13 22.73 24.37
N GLU A 366 -3.38 23.61 23.72
CA GLU A 366 -3.84 24.87 23.12
C GLU A 366 -4.21 24.75 21.63
N ARG A 367 -4.45 23.54 21.12
CA ARG A 367 -4.65 23.25 19.68
C ARG A 367 -3.49 23.72 18.80
N ALA A 368 -2.29 23.72 19.35
CA ALA A 368 -1.06 23.99 18.63
C ALA A 368 -0.27 22.70 18.41
N LEU A 369 0.57 22.68 17.40
CA LEU A 369 1.54 21.63 17.14
C LEU A 369 2.88 22.00 17.74
N ARG A 370 3.62 21.01 18.20
CA ARG A 370 5.03 21.10 18.57
C ARG A 370 5.80 19.94 17.98
N LEU A 371 7.10 20.11 17.81
CA LEU A 371 7.97 18.99 17.44
C LEU A 371 8.10 18.04 18.63
N SER A 372 8.22 16.76 18.32
CA SER A 372 8.69 15.74 19.26
C SER A 372 10.21 15.59 19.16
N SER A 373 10.83 14.78 20.02
CA SER A 373 12.24 14.38 19.85
C SER A 373 12.48 13.75 18.46
N ALA A 374 11.65 12.80 18.05
CA ALA A 374 11.73 12.21 16.71
C ALA A 374 11.59 13.24 15.57
N GLY A 375 10.84 14.33 15.80
CA GLY A 375 10.70 15.42 14.83
C GLY A 375 11.96 16.28 14.70
N HIS A 376 12.77 16.38 15.74
CA HIS A 376 14.09 16.99 15.68
C HIS A 376 15.11 16.07 14.99
N ASP A 377 15.06 14.77 15.28
CA ASP A 377 16.05 13.81 14.79
C ASP A 377 15.87 13.48 13.30
N ILE A 378 14.67 13.64 12.73
CA ILE A 378 14.41 13.27 11.33
C ILE A 378 15.26 14.05 10.32
N GLU A 379 15.66 15.28 10.65
CA GLU A 379 16.49 16.07 9.74
C GLU A 379 17.91 15.50 9.61
N GLY A 380 18.39 14.76 10.61
CA GLY A 380 19.64 14.00 10.57
C GLY A 380 19.59 12.73 9.72
N GLN A 381 18.40 12.25 9.36
CA GLN A 381 18.25 11.03 8.56
C GLN A 381 18.62 11.27 7.09
N GLY A 382 19.19 10.24 6.45
CA GLY A 382 19.51 10.26 5.03
C GLY A 382 18.26 10.31 4.13
N LEU A 383 18.44 10.75 2.88
CA LEU A 383 17.39 10.86 1.89
C LEU A 383 16.62 9.54 1.70
N GLN A 384 17.34 8.44 1.56
CA GLN A 384 16.76 7.10 1.33
C GLN A 384 15.86 6.64 2.50
N GLU A 385 16.23 6.96 3.74
CA GLU A 385 15.44 6.62 4.92
C GLU A 385 14.14 7.42 4.96
N LYS A 386 14.20 8.74 4.71
CA LYS A 386 13.03 9.61 4.62
C LYS A 386 12.09 9.17 3.50
N LEU A 387 12.61 8.84 2.32
CA LEU A 387 11.83 8.37 1.18
C LEU A 387 11.14 7.03 1.48
N ARG A 388 11.84 6.06 2.10
CA ARG A 388 11.22 4.79 2.51
C ARG A 388 10.06 5.01 3.48
N ALA A 389 10.24 5.91 4.44
CA ALA A 389 9.20 6.23 5.41
C ALA A 389 7.97 6.88 4.74
N LEU A 390 8.18 7.82 3.81
CA LEU A 390 7.12 8.49 3.06
C LEU A 390 6.40 7.53 2.10
N LEU A 391 7.14 6.67 1.39
CA LEU A 391 6.57 5.66 0.51
C LEU A 391 5.71 4.66 1.29
N ALA A 392 6.20 4.17 2.43
CA ALA A 392 5.45 3.27 3.29
C ALA A 392 4.13 3.92 3.76
N PHE A 393 4.17 5.20 4.14
CA PHE A 393 2.98 5.96 4.50
C PHE A 393 2.03 6.13 3.30
N ALA A 394 2.53 6.49 2.12
CA ALA A 394 1.72 6.66 0.91
C ALA A 394 1.01 5.37 0.50
N VAL A 395 1.66 4.21 0.64
CA VAL A 395 1.05 2.90 0.33
C VAL A 395 -0.13 2.61 1.24
N GLU A 396 -0.02 2.92 2.54
CA GLU A 396 -1.06 2.66 3.55
C GLU A 396 -2.12 3.77 3.64
N GLU A 397 -1.95 4.89 2.92
CA GLU A 397 -2.89 6.01 2.94
C GLU A 397 -4.27 5.57 2.45
N ARG A 398 -5.30 5.90 3.23
CA ARG A 398 -6.69 5.62 2.86
C ARG A 398 -7.16 6.67 1.85
N CYS A 399 -7.44 6.23 0.63
CA CYS A 399 -8.03 7.09 -0.40
C CYS A 399 -9.56 7.09 -0.31
N THR A 400 -10.17 5.92 -0.14
CA THR A 400 -11.62 5.73 -0.11
C THR A 400 -12.03 4.87 1.08
N GLN A 401 -13.15 5.22 1.71
CA GLN A 401 -13.65 4.45 2.83
C GLN A 401 -14.16 3.10 2.31
N GLY A 402 -13.66 2.01 2.89
CA GLY A 402 -14.09 0.65 2.56
C GLY A 402 -13.18 -0.10 1.58
N GLU A 403 -12.50 0.59 0.68
CA GLU A 403 -11.68 -0.02 -0.37
C GLU A 403 -10.19 -0.14 -0.01
N HIS A 404 -9.85 0.26 1.22
CA HIS A 404 -8.46 0.29 1.69
C HIS A 404 -7.75 -1.07 1.58
N PHE A 405 -8.45 -2.18 1.76
CA PHE A 405 -7.85 -3.51 1.73
C PHE A 405 -7.23 -3.83 0.38
N HIS A 406 -7.98 -3.74 -0.71
CA HIS A 406 -7.45 -4.07 -2.03
C HIS A 406 -6.55 -2.99 -2.59
N GLN A 407 -6.81 -1.70 -2.32
CA GLN A 407 -5.96 -0.60 -2.74
C GLN A 407 -4.52 -0.75 -2.22
N VAL A 408 -4.33 -1.05 -0.93
CA VAL A 408 -2.99 -1.29 -0.36
C VAL A 408 -2.30 -2.47 -1.02
N ARG A 409 -3.01 -3.56 -1.26
CA ARG A 409 -2.46 -4.75 -1.93
C ARG A 409 -2.08 -4.47 -3.38
N LEU A 410 -2.95 -3.78 -4.11
CA LEU A 410 -2.71 -3.35 -5.49
C LEU A 410 -1.48 -2.44 -5.59
N ARG A 411 -1.34 -1.45 -4.71
CA ARG A 411 -0.16 -0.56 -4.64
C ARG A 411 1.12 -1.36 -4.38
N ARG A 412 1.08 -2.35 -3.48
CA ARG A 412 2.21 -3.24 -3.22
C ARG A 412 2.56 -4.11 -4.42
N ILE A 413 1.57 -4.56 -5.21
CA ILE A 413 1.80 -5.30 -6.46
C ILE A 413 2.42 -4.36 -7.49
N LEU A 414 1.88 -3.14 -7.65
CA LEU A 414 2.44 -2.11 -8.53
C LEU A 414 3.92 -1.86 -8.23
N LEU A 415 4.28 -1.63 -6.96
CA LEU A 415 5.69 -1.41 -6.57
C LEU A 415 6.59 -2.62 -6.87
N ARG A 416 6.09 -3.85 -6.69
CA ARG A 416 6.86 -5.06 -7.06
C ARG A 416 7.08 -5.19 -8.57
N LEU A 417 6.11 -4.74 -9.38
CA LEU A 417 6.25 -4.73 -10.83
C LEU A 417 7.23 -3.63 -11.26
N LEU A 418 7.08 -2.42 -10.72
CA LEU A 418 8.01 -1.30 -10.97
C LEU A 418 9.46 -1.67 -10.63
N ARG A 419 9.69 -2.39 -9.54
CA ARG A 419 11.03 -2.88 -9.14
C ARG A 419 11.73 -3.70 -10.23
N ARG A 420 10.97 -4.36 -11.12
CA ARG A 420 11.49 -5.25 -12.17
C ARG A 420 11.75 -4.53 -13.49
N LEU A 421 11.38 -3.26 -13.57
CA LEU A 421 11.58 -2.46 -14.76
C LEU A 421 13.03 -1.94 -14.81
N GLU A 422 13.52 -1.76 -16.01
CA GLU A 422 14.75 -1.03 -16.24
C GLU A 422 14.51 0.46 -16.00
N PRO A 423 15.37 1.15 -15.22
CA PRO A 423 15.28 2.59 -15.07
C PRO A 423 15.40 3.30 -16.40
N ASP A 424 14.88 4.50 -16.47
CA ASP A 424 14.95 5.40 -17.62
C ASP A 424 14.21 4.90 -18.89
N THR A 425 13.48 3.76 -18.80
CA THR A 425 12.66 3.23 -19.92
C THR A 425 11.22 3.74 -19.82
N TRP A 426 10.72 4.32 -20.90
CA TRP A 426 9.35 4.80 -20.99
C TRP A 426 8.36 3.66 -21.26
N LEU A 427 7.26 3.63 -20.49
CA LEU A 427 6.16 2.69 -20.59
C LEU A 427 4.84 3.45 -20.73
N GLU A 428 3.88 2.90 -21.45
CA GLU A 428 2.52 3.44 -21.43
C GLU A 428 1.98 3.53 -19.99
N ALA A 429 1.31 4.62 -19.69
CA ALA A 429 0.90 4.95 -18.30
C ALA A 429 0.02 3.88 -17.63
N LEU A 430 -0.80 3.17 -18.40
CA LEU A 430 -1.70 2.12 -17.91
C LEU A 430 -1.09 0.71 -17.96
N PHE A 431 0.07 0.50 -18.57
CA PHE A 431 0.68 -0.81 -18.73
C PHE A 431 0.88 -1.52 -17.39
N VAL A 432 1.64 -0.90 -16.48
CA VAL A 432 1.92 -1.49 -15.16
C VAL A 432 0.66 -1.59 -14.28
N PRO A 433 -0.25 -0.57 -14.23
CA PRO A 433 -1.57 -0.69 -13.62
C PRO A 433 -2.41 -1.89 -14.13
N PHE A 434 -2.42 -2.16 -15.44
CA PHE A 434 -3.12 -3.33 -15.99
C PHE A 434 -2.53 -4.64 -15.49
N LEU A 435 -1.20 -4.77 -15.52
CA LEU A 435 -0.53 -5.96 -14.99
C LEU A 435 -0.80 -6.16 -13.50
N ALA A 436 -0.78 -5.08 -12.71
CA ALA A 436 -1.05 -5.12 -11.28
C ALA A 436 -2.48 -5.57 -10.99
N ARG A 437 -3.48 -5.01 -11.68
CA ARG A 437 -4.88 -5.39 -11.57
C ARG A 437 -5.09 -6.86 -11.94
N ASN A 438 -4.59 -7.28 -13.10
CA ASN A 438 -4.80 -8.65 -13.59
C ASN A 438 -4.18 -9.67 -12.63
N GLY A 439 -2.95 -9.42 -12.16
CA GLY A 439 -2.32 -10.25 -11.14
C GLY A 439 -3.06 -10.28 -9.81
N TYR A 440 -3.75 -9.20 -9.46
CA TYR A 440 -4.59 -9.12 -8.26
C TYR A 440 -5.89 -9.89 -8.43
N LEU A 441 -6.63 -9.68 -9.54
CA LEU A 441 -7.88 -10.37 -9.83
C LEU A 441 -7.69 -11.88 -9.87
N GLY A 442 -6.60 -12.36 -10.48
CA GLY A 442 -6.27 -13.79 -10.52
C GLY A 442 -5.97 -14.43 -9.16
N LYS A 443 -5.81 -13.60 -8.10
CA LYS A 443 -5.51 -14.05 -6.72
C LYS A 443 -6.62 -13.73 -5.72
N LEU A 444 -7.73 -13.11 -6.14
CA LEU A 444 -8.79 -12.71 -5.22
C LEU A 444 -9.29 -13.85 -4.35
N ASP A 445 -9.44 -15.05 -4.94
CA ASP A 445 -9.90 -16.24 -4.22
C ASP A 445 -8.89 -16.77 -3.19
N ASP A 446 -7.60 -16.46 -3.35
CA ASP A 446 -6.54 -16.86 -2.42
C ASP A 446 -6.33 -15.83 -1.29
N LEU A 447 -7.05 -14.70 -1.34
CA LEU A 447 -6.95 -13.61 -0.37
C LEU A 447 -8.22 -13.55 0.49
N ASN A 448 -8.06 -13.21 1.77
CA ASN A 448 -9.19 -13.04 2.70
C ASN A 448 -9.91 -11.69 2.46
N VAL A 449 -10.21 -11.39 1.19
CA VAL A 449 -10.84 -10.13 0.79
C VAL A 449 -12.31 -10.14 1.14
N GLU A 450 -12.99 -11.27 0.87
CA GLU A 450 -14.40 -11.45 1.17
C GLU A 450 -14.66 -11.34 2.67
N GLU A 451 -13.84 -11.99 3.51
CA GLU A 451 -13.93 -11.89 4.96
C GLU A 451 -13.74 -10.45 5.47
N PHE A 452 -12.76 -9.74 4.89
CA PHE A 452 -12.50 -8.35 5.24
C PHE A 452 -13.72 -7.46 4.95
N PHE A 453 -14.33 -7.61 3.76
CA PHE A 453 -15.49 -6.80 3.39
C PHE A 453 -16.73 -7.21 4.18
N ALA A 454 -16.99 -8.51 4.37
CA ALA A 454 -18.07 -9.01 5.18
C ALA A 454 -17.97 -8.52 6.65
N ALA A 455 -16.78 -8.57 7.24
CA ALA A 455 -16.57 -8.11 8.62
C ALA A 455 -16.73 -6.58 8.78
N ARG A 456 -16.39 -5.81 7.75
CA ARG A 456 -16.38 -4.35 7.81
C ARG A 456 -17.74 -3.72 7.53
N PHE A 457 -18.54 -4.32 6.65
CA PHE A 457 -19.82 -3.78 6.18
C PHE A 457 -21.01 -4.60 6.69
N LYS A 458 -20.95 -4.97 7.98
CA LYS A 458 -22.05 -5.66 8.68
C LYS A 458 -23.35 -4.86 8.56
N GLY A 459 -24.40 -5.49 8.09
CA GLY A 459 -25.74 -4.92 8.01
C GLY A 459 -26.19 -4.39 6.64
N GLY A 460 -25.56 -4.78 5.54
CA GLY A 460 -26.17 -4.71 4.21
C GLY A 460 -26.28 -3.32 3.61
N GLY A 461 -25.22 -2.54 3.60
CA GLY A 461 -25.26 -1.20 3.01
C GLY A 461 -24.07 -0.80 2.14
N TYR A 462 -23.11 -1.70 1.92
CA TYR A 462 -21.97 -1.38 1.07
C TYR A 462 -22.19 -1.87 -0.36
N GLU A 463 -22.36 -0.91 -1.25
CA GLU A 463 -22.28 -1.15 -2.68
C GLU A 463 -20.90 -0.70 -3.17
N PRO A 464 -20.12 -1.60 -3.80
CA PRO A 464 -18.85 -1.22 -4.41
C PRO A 464 -19.07 -0.15 -5.48
N THR A 465 -18.31 0.92 -5.39
CA THR A 465 -18.39 2.03 -6.38
C THR A 465 -17.29 1.95 -7.43
N GLU A 466 -16.26 1.13 -7.20
CA GLU A 466 -15.08 1.01 -8.02
C GLU A 466 -15.22 -0.14 -9.02
N THR A 467 -15.25 0.19 -10.30
CA THR A 467 -15.25 -0.81 -11.38
C THR A 467 -13.86 -1.41 -11.59
N VAL A 468 -13.79 -2.53 -12.31
CA VAL A 468 -12.51 -3.18 -12.67
C VAL A 468 -11.57 -2.24 -13.41
N HIS A 469 -12.10 -1.36 -14.26
CA HIS A 469 -11.30 -0.37 -14.98
C HIS A 469 -10.87 0.79 -14.06
N GLN A 470 -11.76 1.29 -13.20
CA GLN A 470 -11.43 2.33 -12.23
C GLN A 470 -10.32 1.92 -11.27
N VAL A 471 -10.20 0.62 -10.93
CA VAL A 471 -9.07 0.10 -10.15
C VAL A 471 -7.73 0.44 -10.80
N CYS A 472 -7.61 0.34 -12.13
CA CYS A 472 -6.38 0.72 -12.85
C CYS A 472 -6.16 2.23 -12.85
N LEU A 473 -7.23 3.01 -13.07
CA LEU A 473 -7.17 4.47 -13.03
C LEU A 473 -6.75 4.99 -11.65
N HIS A 474 -7.22 4.35 -10.57
CA HIS A 474 -6.81 4.67 -9.20
C HIS A 474 -5.35 4.30 -8.93
N LEU A 475 -4.82 3.23 -9.54
CA LEU A 475 -3.39 2.92 -9.49
C LEU A 475 -2.56 3.96 -10.25
N LEU A 476 -3.01 4.38 -11.41
CA LEU A 476 -2.38 5.48 -12.16
C LEU A 476 -2.45 6.80 -11.38
N ASP A 477 -3.58 7.07 -10.72
CA ASP A 477 -3.69 8.24 -9.84
C ASP A 477 -2.75 8.16 -8.64
N PHE A 478 -2.56 6.98 -8.05
CA PHE A 478 -1.56 6.77 -7.01
C PHE A 478 -0.14 7.01 -7.55
N ALA A 479 0.18 6.53 -8.74
CA ALA A 479 1.46 6.79 -9.40
C ALA A 479 1.68 8.31 -9.59
N LYS A 480 0.73 9.02 -10.18
CA LYS A 480 0.80 10.47 -10.44
C LYS A 480 0.85 11.32 -9.15
N ARG A 481 0.06 10.97 -8.14
CA ARG A 481 -0.13 11.82 -6.95
C ARG A 481 0.73 11.44 -5.75
N ARG A 482 1.43 10.30 -5.82
CA ARG A 482 2.31 9.82 -4.73
C ARG A 482 3.69 9.42 -5.23
N LEU A 483 3.78 8.50 -6.19
CA LEU A 483 5.09 8.02 -6.64
C LEU A 483 5.87 9.11 -7.39
N TYR A 484 5.20 9.84 -8.28
CA TYR A 484 5.80 10.96 -9.00
C TYR A 484 6.25 12.08 -8.05
N PRO A 485 5.44 12.63 -7.12
CA PRO A 485 5.91 13.65 -6.18
C PRO A 485 7.02 13.20 -5.22
N LEU A 486 7.15 11.88 -5.00
CA LEU A 486 8.28 11.29 -4.25
C LEU A 486 9.54 11.11 -5.10
N GLY A 487 9.49 11.44 -6.39
CA GLY A 487 10.62 11.29 -7.30
C GLY A 487 10.89 9.85 -7.77
N LEU A 488 9.97 8.90 -7.51
CA LEU A 488 10.15 7.51 -7.94
C LEU A 488 9.85 7.29 -9.41
N LEU A 489 8.97 8.10 -9.96
CA LEU A 489 8.56 8.03 -11.38
C LEU A 489 8.67 9.40 -12.02
N ASP A 490 8.99 9.42 -13.30
CA ASP A 490 8.74 10.56 -14.17
C ASP A 490 7.46 10.34 -14.98
N LEU A 491 6.84 11.43 -15.43
CA LEU A 491 5.64 11.41 -16.25
C LEU A 491 5.95 11.95 -17.64
N GLY A 492 5.58 11.20 -18.67
CA GLY A 492 5.55 11.65 -20.06
C GLY A 492 4.16 12.14 -20.41
N LEU A 493 4.07 13.40 -20.86
CA LEU A 493 2.81 14.01 -21.25
C LEU A 493 2.69 14.09 -22.76
N ARG A 494 1.45 13.99 -23.23
CA ARG A 494 1.04 14.34 -24.58
C ARG A 494 -0.20 15.19 -24.48
N GLU A 495 -0.16 16.39 -25.10
CA GLU A 495 -1.25 17.37 -24.98
C GLU A 495 -1.67 17.66 -23.54
N GLY A 496 -0.69 17.71 -22.60
CA GLY A 496 -0.90 17.94 -21.16
C GLY A 496 -1.51 16.75 -20.40
N ARG A 497 -1.65 15.57 -21.03
CA ARG A 497 -2.17 14.36 -20.39
C ARG A 497 -1.05 13.34 -20.18
N PRO A 498 -0.97 12.69 -19.02
CA PRO A 498 0.03 11.67 -18.77
C PRO A 498 -0.28 10.42 -19.61
N VAL A 499 0.55 10.16 -20.60
CA VAL A 499 0.47 9.00 -21.51
C VAL A 499 1.53 7.96 -21.20
N ALA A 500 2.62 8.37 -20.54
CA ALA A 500 3.73 7.50 -20.22
C ALA A 500 4.23 7.71 -18.79
N ILE A 501 4.84 6.67 -18.25
CA ILE A 501 5.57 6.68 -16.98
C ILE A 501 6.92 6.01 -17.19
N ARG A 502 7.94 6.45 -16.45
CA ARG A 502 9.21 5.72 -16.36
C ARG A 502 9.69 5.66 -14.92
N LEU A 503 10.39 4.59 -14.58
CA LEU A 503 11.04 4.47 -13.29
C LEU A 503 12.29 5.35 -13.27
N SER A 504 12.36 6.30 -12.33
CA SER A 504 13.55 7.13 -12.15
C SER A 504 14.69 6.29 -11.51
N ARG A 505 15.92 6.76 -11.63
CA ARG A 505 17.07 6.14 -10.94
C ARG A 505 16.87 6.14 -9.42
N LEU A 506 16.39 7.25 -8.84
CA LEU A 506 16.03 7.35 -7.43
C LEU A 506 14.99 6.30 -7.03
N GLY A 507 13.98 6.10 -7.88
CA GLY A 507 12.95 5.08 -7.69
C GLY A 507 13.53 3.66 -7.75
N ALA A 508 14.42 3.38 -8.69
CA ALA A 508 15.08 2.09 -8.83
C ALA A 508 15.94 1.74 -7.59
N GLU A 509 16.73 2.70 -7.11
CA GLU A 509 17.53 2.54 -5.88
C GLU A 509 16.63 2.31 -4.65
N LEU A 510 15.59 3.12 -4.48
CA LEU A 510 14.67 3.02 -3.35
C LEU A 510 13.94 1.67 -3.31
N LEU A 511 13.49 1.18 -4.47
CA LEU A 511 12.79 -0.09 -4.61
C LEU A 511 13.76 -1.29 -4.58
N GLY A 512 15.06 -1.07 -4.69
CA GLY A 512 16.09 -2.10 -4.79
C GLY A 512 15.94 -2.89 -6.09
N ALA A 513 15.85 -2.19 -7.24
CA ALA A 513 15.81 -2.81 -8.55
C ALA A 513 17.16 -3.51 -8.85
N ASP A 514 17.07 -4.67 -9.49
CA ASP A 514 18.26 -5.50 -9.79
C ASP A 514 19.23 -4.81 -10.78
N SER A 515 18.71 -3.85 -11.55
CA SER A 515 19.45 -3.02 -12.53
C SER A 515 20.08 -1.75 -11.93
N ALA A 516 19.83 -1.44 -10.65
CA ALA A 516 20.51 -0.34 -9.93
C ALA A 516 21.96 -0.71 -9.63
N GLY A 517 22.73 -1.10 -10.66
CA GLY A 517 24.14 -1.41 -10.55
C GLY A 517 24.92 -0.15 -10.19
N ASP A 518 25.98 -0.33 -9.40
CA ASP A 518 26.99 0.69 -9.05
C ASP A 518 27.77 1.12 -10.31
N VAL A 519 27.09 1.87 -11.19
CA VAL A 519 27.72 2.56 -12.30
C VAL A 519 28.41 3.76 -11.65
N GLY A 520 29.69 3.65 -11.40
CA GLY A 520 30.53 4.73 -10.89
C GLY A 520 30.49 5.95 -11.81
N GLY A 521 29.44 6.74 -11.67
CA GLY A 521 29.16 7.90 -12.48
C GLY A 521 29.78 9.18 -11.96
N ALA A 522 29.57 10.26 -12.71
CA ALA A 522 30.08 11.57 -12.36
C ALA A 522 29.40 12.11 -11.10
N ARG A 523 30.17 12.54 -10.12
CA ARG A 523 29.64 13.24 -8.93
C ARG A 523 29.08 14.60 -9.32
N SER A 524 27.98 14.99 -8.68
CA SER A 524 27.46 16.34 -8.74
C SER A 524 28.48 17.33 -8.19
N MET A 525 28.75 18.39 -8.95
CA MET A 525 29.73 19.39 -8.60
C MET A 525 29.07 20.78 -8.59
N ALA A 526 29.55 21.64 -7.69
CA ALA A 526 29.02 22.98 -7.55
C ALA A 526 30.07 24.06 -7.88
N VAL A 527 29.62 25.24 -8.24
CA VAL A 527 30.41 26.46 -8.25
C VAL A 527 29.79 27.43 -7.26
N VAL A 528 30.57 27.81 -6.24
CA VAL A 528 30.17 28.79 -5.24
C VAL A 528 30.69 30.17 -5.62
N ASN A 529 29.78 31.10 -5.86
CA ASN A 529 30.11 32.45 -6.27
C ASN A 529 30.29 33.40 -5.06
N PRO A 530 31.08 34.50 -5.21
CA PRO A 530 31.24 35.48 -4.13
C PRO A 530 29.95 36.20 -3.71
N ASP A 531 28.91 36.19 -4.53
CA ASP A 531 27.59 36.77 -4.22
C ASP A 531 26.66 35.79 -3.50
N PHE A 532 27.24 34.65 -3.00
CA PHE A 532 26.55 33.57 -2.30
C PHE A 532 25.63 32.71 -3.17
N GLU A 533 25.62 32.91 -4.49
CA GLU A 533 24.93 32.00 -5.40
C GLU A 533 25.76 30.73 -5.60
N ILE A 534 25.07 29.58 -5.58
CA ILE A 534 25.67 28.28 -5.82
C ILE A 534 24.99 27.67 -7.04
N ILE A 535 25.78 27.31 -8.02
CA ILE A 535 25.34 26.62 -9.24
C ILE A 535 25.74 25.17 -9.12
N LEU A 536 24.77 24.26 -8.98
CA LEU A 536 24.99 22.81 -8.91
C LEU A 536 24.78 22.18 -10.27
N PHE A 537 25.83 21.53 -10.77
CA PHE A 537 25.81 20.72 -11.99
C PHE A 537 25.49 19.29 -11.59
N PRO A 538 24.37 18.72 -12.07
CA PRO A 538 23.92 17.39 -11.67
C PRO A 538 24.91 16.30 -12.08
N GLY A 539 24.97 15.27 -11.27
CA GLY A 539 25.66 14.01 -11.49
C GLY A 539 24.75 12.87 -11.01
N ASP A 540 25.27 11.68 -10.88
CA ASP A 540 24.46 10.51 -10.46
C ASP A 540 23.97 10.61 -9.01
N ASP A 541 24.64 11.37 -8.14
CA ASP A 541 24.27 11.66 -6.76
C ASP A 541 23.45 12.96 -6.59
N GLU A 542 22.87 13.48 -7.67
CA GLU A 542 22.14 14.76 -7.70
C GLU A 542 21.11 14.88 -6.58
N HIS A 543 20.27 13.88 -6.41
CA HIS A 543 19.16 13.92 -5.47
C HIS A 543 19.63 14.01 -4.00
N GLU A 544 20.72 13.35 -3.65
CA GLU A 544 21.31 13.45 -2.32
C GLU A 544 21.91 14.82 -2.09
N VAL A 545 22.63 15.36 -3.06
CA VAL A 545 23.25 16.69 -2.95
C VAL A 545 22.20 17.78 -2.89
N VAL A 546 21.17 17.72 -3.73
CA VAL A 546 20.03 18.66 -3.68
C VAL A 546 19.35 18.60 -2.34
N HIS A 547 19.11 17.39 -1.79
CA HIS A 547 18.52 17.21 -0.47
C HIS A 547 19.35 17.82 0.65
N VAL A 548 20.67 17.66 0.61
CA VAL A 548 21.59 18.25 1.59
C VAL A 548 21.62 19.76 1.46
N PHE A 549 21.70 20.30 0.23
CA PHE A 549 21.75 21.75 0.00
C PHE A 549 20.45 22.45 0.41
N ASP A 550 19.28 21.82 0.22
CA ASP A 550 17.99 22.36 0.67
C ASP A 550 17.89 22.57 2.18
N ARG A 551 18.78 21.95 2.98
CA ARG A 551 18.81 22.15 4.44
C ARG A 551 19.44 23.47 4.84
N PHE A 552 20.46 23.96 4.10
CA PHE A 552 21.21 25.16 4.47
C PHE A 552 21.26 26.23 3.38
N CYS A 553 20.62 26.01 2.22
CA CYS A 553 20.51 27.00 1.14
C CYS A 553 19.04 27.28 0.79
N GLU A 554 18.79 28.41 0.19
CA GLU A 554 17.54 28.74 -0.48
C GLU A 554 17.63 28.31 -1.94
N ARG A 555 16.73 27.45 -2.41
CA ARG A 555 16.66 27.04 -3.82
C ARG A 555 15.99 28.14 -4.62
N LEU A 556 16.69 28.69 -5.61
CA LEU A 556 16.21 29.78 -6.47
C LEU A 556 15.52 29.24 -7.72
N LYS A 557 16.11 28.24 -8.37
CA LYS A 557 15.63 27.67 -9.61
C LYS A 557 16.02 26.22 -9.69
N THR A 558 15.11 25.40 -10.21
CA THR A 558 15.33 24.00 -10.55
C THR A 558 15.07 23.84 -12.05
N ASP A 559 16.10 23.46 -12.77
CA ASP A 559 16.07 23.16 -14.20
C ASP A 559 17.13 22.06 -14.43
N HIS A 560 17.70 21.93 -15.61
CA HIS A 560 18.86 21.06 -15.84
C HIS A 560 20.07 21.40 -14.96
N ILE A 561 20.10 22.57 -14.36
CA ILE A 561 21.11 23.05 -13.41
C ILE A 561 20.38 23.68 -12.25
N HIS A 562 20.77 23.33 -11.02
CA HIS A 562 20.12 23.87 -9.84
C HIS A 562 20.85 25.13 -9.36
N HIS A 563 20.07 26.17 -9.05
CA HIS A 563 20.55 27.40 -8.46
C HIS A 563 20.11 27.51 -7.02
N PHE A 564 21.09 27.64 -6.14
CA PHE A 564 20.88 27.85 -4.71
C PHE A 564 21.49 29.19 -4.29
N ARG A 565 21.07 29.70 -3.15
CA ARG A 565 21.66 30.86 -2.49
C ARG A 565 21.89 30.59 -1.02
N LEU A 566 23.10 30.84 -0.55
CA LEU A 566 23.38 30.91 0.87
C LEU A 566 22.86 32.22 1.42
N THR A 567 22.03 32.14 2.44
CA THR A 567 21.56 33.31 3.19
C THR A 567 21.80 33.10 4.68
N LYS A 568 21.92 34.21 5.43
CA LYS A 568 22.00 34.10 6.87
C LYS A 568 20.84 33.31 7.48
N ALA A 569 19.63 33.53 6.98
CA ALA A 569 18.43 32.85 7.45
C ALA A 569 18.47 31.36 7.20
N SER A 570 18.93 30.91 5.99
CA SER A 570 19.01 29.50 5.66
C SER A 570 20.08 28.76 6.48
N VAL A 571 21.23 29.40 6.71
CA VAL A 571 22.30 28.84 7.56
C VAL A 571 21.86 28.77 9.02
N HIS A 572 21.23 29.82 9.57
CA HIS A 572 20.68 29.78 10.93
C HIS A 572 19.62 28.72 11.10
N GLY A 573 18.74 28.52 10.09
CA GLY A 573 17.76 27.43 10.08
C GLY A 573 18.42 26.05 10.15
N ALA A 574 19.45 25.83 9.33
CA ALA A 574 20.20 24.57 9.33
C ALA A 574 20.88 24.26 10.67
N LEU A 575 21.49 25.29 11.27
CA LEU A 575 22.12 25.16 12.60
C LEU A 575 21.07 24.86 13.70
N ALA A 576 19.90 25.47 13.62
CA ALA A 576 18.78 25.17 14.53
C ALA A 576 18.23 23.74 14.37
N ASP A 577 18.29 23.20 13.15
CA ASP A 577 17.91 21.82 12.84
C ASP A 577 19.02 20.80 13.17
N GLY A 578 20.09 21.22 13.86
CA GLY A 578 21.16 20.35 14.34
C GLY A 578 22.31 20.09 13.36
N MET A 579 22.34 20.80 12.22
CA MET A 579 23.49 20.76 11.32
C MET A 579 24.65 21.58 11.91
N THR A 580 25.89 21.09 11.79
CA THR A 580 27.05 21.86 12.29
C THR A 580 27.61 22.79 11.21
N LEU A 581 28.23 23.88 11.62
CA LEU A 581 28.89 24.80 10.70
C LEU A 581 30.05 24.11 9.95
N ALA A 582 30.77 23.20 10.64
CA ALA A 582 31.81 22.39 10.06
C ALA A 582 31.28 21.50 8.92
N HIS A 583 30.11 20.87 9.13
CA HIS A 583 29.49 20.03 8.12
C HIS A 583 29.03 20.84 6.89
N ILE A 584 28.41 22.03 7.09
CA ILE A 584 28.06 22.93 5.99
C ILE A 584 29.30 23.32 5.18
N SER A 585 30.37 23.72 5.85
CA SER A 585 31.61 24.13 5.19
C SER A 585 32.25 22.95 4.44
N GLN A 586 32.20 21.75 5.00
CA GLN A 586 32.72 20.53 4.40
C GLN A 586 31.93 20.16 3.15
N GLU A 587 30.61 20.12 3.21
CA GLU A 587 29.75 19.83 2.04
C GLU A 587 29.99 20.79 0.88
N LEU A 588 30.11 22.09 1.18
CA LEU A 588 30.45 23.08 0.16
C LEU A 588 31.83 22.86 -0.42
N THR A 589 32.84 22.52 0.42
CA THR A 589 34.21 22.32 -0.04
C THR A 589 34.35 21.04 -0.88
N ASP A 590 33.73 19.95 -0.44
CA ASP A 590 33.81 18.65 -1.10
C ASP A 590 33.12 18.64 -2.48
N ARG A 591 32.12 19.51 -2.65
CA ARG A 591 31.36 19.63 -3.91
C ARG A 591 31.82 20.77 -4.79
N SER A 592 32.60 21.72 -4.27
CA SER A 592 33.03 22.88 -5.07
C SER A 592 34.13 22.52 -6.05
N ARG A 593 33.96 22.94 -7.33
CA ARG A 593 35.00 22.81 -8.37
C ARG A 593 36.18 23.74 -8.15
N THR A 594 35.98 24.80 -7.39
CA THR A 594 36.97 25.84 -7.09
C THR A 594 37.04 26.05 -5.58
N PRO A 595 38.17 26.53 -5.03
CA PRO A 595 38.22 26.92 -3.62
C PRO A 595 37.08 27.89 -3.27
N LEU A 596 36.51 27.73 -2.07
CA LEU A 596 35.44 28.61 -1.62
C LEU A 596 35.93 30.07 -1.56
N PRO A 597 35.13 31.04 -2.02
CA PRO A 597 35.46 32.47 -1.91
C PRO A 597 35.68 32.88 -0.43
N GLN A 598 36.69 33.64 -0.14
CA GLN A 598 37.04 34.06 1.24
C GLN A 598 35.88 34.76 1.96
N ASN A 599 35.13 35.59 1.23
CA ASN A 599 33.98 36.28 1.81
C ASN A 599 32.86 35.33 2.20
N VAL A 600 32.65 34.20 1.48
CA VAL A 600 31.68 33.16 1.82
C VAL A 600 32.11 32.46 3.12
N VAL A 601 33.38 32.06 3.22
CA VAL A 601 33.93 31.41 4.41
C VAL A 601 33.79 32.33 5.63
N TYR A 602 34.17 33.62 5.49
CA TYR A 602 34.07 34.61 6.53
C TYR A 602 32.62 34.83 6.99
N SER A 603 31.69 34.90 6.03
CA SER A 603 30.27 35.11 6.34
C SER A 603 29.65 33.92 7.03
N LEU A 604 30.01 32.68 6.63
CA LEU A 604 29.55 31.47 7.30
C LEU A 604 30.00 31.43 8.77
N GLU A 605 31.26 31.81 9.03
CA GLU A 605 31.79 31.91 10.39
C GLU A 605 31.09 32.99 11.21
N ASP A 606 30.85 34.18 10.64
CA ASP A 606 30.15 35.28 11.31
C ASP A 606 28.67 34.94 11.58
N TRP A 607 28.00 34.29 10.65
CA TRP A 607 26.62 33.83 10.83
C TRP A 607 26.53 32.74 11.91
N GLY A 608 27.50 31.80 11.98
CA GLY A 608 27.58 30.83 13.07
C GLY A 608 27.73 31.49 14.43
N ASP A 609 28.63 32.48 14.55
CA ASP A 609 28.80 33.23 15.77
C ASP A 609 27.52 34.00 16.19
N GLN A 610 26.80 34.55 15.22
CA GLN A 610 25.53 35.25 15.46
C GLN A 610 24.36 34.32 15.83
N ALA A 611 24.39 33.08 15.35
CA ALA A 611 23.39 32.06 15.69
C ALA A 611 23.53 31.54 17.14
N GLY A 612 24.59 31.93 17.87
CA GLY A 612 24.79 31.48 19.24
C GLY A 612 25.38 30.11 19.37
N VAL A 613 26.19 29.68 18.39
CA VAL A 613 26.85 28.36 18.38
C VAL A 613 27.90 28.26 19.47
N LEU A 614 27.76 27.23 20.30
CA LEU A 614 28.70 26.85 21.37
C LEU A 614 29.19 25.43 21.08
N THR A 615 30.45 25.15 21.37
CA THR A 615 31.03 23.81 21.18
C THR A 615 31.23 23.14 22.54
N LEU A 616 30.68 21.93 22.69
CA LEU A 616 30.87 21.07 23.86
C LEU A 616 32.07 20.15 23.61
N HIS A 617 33.10 20.30 24.43
CA HIS A 617 34.31 19.45 24.38
C HIS A 617 34.26 18.33 25.43
N GLU A 618 35.12 17.34 25.27
CA GLU A 618 35.37 16.32 26.28
C GLU A 618 35.68 16.99 27.64
N GLY A 619 35.18 16.39 28.72
CA GLY A 619 35.36 16.99 30.08
C GLY A 619 34.32 18.03 30.44
N ARG A 620 33.21 18.16 29.67
CA ARG A 620 32.10 19.11 29.91
C ARG A 620 32.52 20.56 29.83
N ILE A 621 33.45 20.89 28.98
CA ILE A 621 33.87 22.25 28.70
C ILE A 621 33.07 22.79 27.53
N LEU A 622 32.29 23.82 27.77
CA LEU A 622 31.54 24.55 26.73
C LEU A 622 32.38 25.77 26.29
N SER A 623 32.63 25.90 25.00
CA SER A 623 33.39 27.00 24.42
C SER A 623 32.60 27.78 23.38
N ALA A 624 32.94 29.05 23.20
CA ALA A 624 32.41 29.90 22.12
C ALA A 624 33.59 30.61 21.43
N ARG A 625 33.39 31.04 20.20
CA ARG A 625 34.38 31.83 19.47
C ARG A 625 34.55 33.25 20.05
N LYS A 626 33.45 33.82 20.54
CA LYS A 626 33.44 35.19 21.12
C LYS A 626 33.06 35.16 22.60
N PRO A 627 33.74 35.93 23.45
CA PRO A 627 33.44 36.00 24.88
C PRO A 627 31.99 36.40 25.18
N GLU A 628 31.40 37.24 24.35
CA GLU A 628 30.02 37.76 24.51
C GLU A 628 28.98 36.64 24.47
N LEU A 629 29.23 35.57 23.73
CA LEU A 629 28.33 34.41 23.69
C LEU A 629 28.35 33.63 25.01
N ILE A 630 29.53 33.45 25.61
CA ILE A 630 29.63 32.83 26.93
C ILE A 630 29.00 33.72 27.99
N ASP A 631 29.18 35.06 27.91
CA ASP A 631 28.55 36.01 28.82
C ASP A 631 27.03 35.94 28.73
N ARG A 632 26.49 35.89 27.49
CA ARG A 632 25.07 35.73 27.23
C ARG A 632 24.54 34.40 27.76
N PHE A 633 25.27 33.28 27.55
CA PHE A 633 24.92 31.95 28.06
C PHE A 633 24.87 31.95 29.60
N CYS A 634 25.90 32.49 30.25
CA CYS A 634 26.00 32.56 31.70
C CYS A 634 24.95 33.51 32.33
N ALA A 635 24.51 34.51 31.60
CA ALA A 635 23.49 35.49 32.09
C ALA A 635 22.06 34.98 31.90
N GLN A 636 21.84 33.93 31.09
CA GLN A 636 20.51 33.46 30.75
C GLN A 636 19.87 32.69 31.91
N SER A 637 18.65 33.10 32.29
CA SER A 637 17.87 32.42 33.33
C SER A 637 17.62 30.94 32.99
N GLY A 638 18.03 30.05 33.87
CA GLY A 638 17.96 28.59 33.69
C GLY A 638 19.26 27.95 33.24
N LEU A 639 20.13 28.63 32.50
CA LEU A 639 21.45 28.14 32.09
C LEU A 639 22.56 28.50 33.08
N GLU A 640 22.47 29.63 33.77
CA GLU A 640 23.41 30.08 34.81
C GLU A 640 23.74 28.99 35.86
N LYS A 641 22.72 28.20 36.24
CA LYS A 641 22.85 27.14 37.26
C LYS A 641 23.60 25.92 36.77
N THR A 642 23.76 25.75 35.46
CA THR A 642 24.45 24.62 34.82
C THR A 642 25.96 24.78 34.81
N VAL A 643 26.46 26.03 34.90
CA VAL A 643 27.87 26.35 34.90
C VAL A 643 28.49 26.09 36.27
N SER A 644 29.64 25.39 36.26
CA SER A 644 30.44 25.13 37.48
C SER A 644 31.40 26.28 37.72
N LYS A 645 32.21 26.61 36.72
CA LYS A 645 33.18 27.70 36.77
C LYS A 645 33.51 28.21 35.36
N ARG A 646 33.99 29.44 35.28
CA ARG A 646 34.56 30.00 34.06
C ARG A 646 36.05 29.60 33.97
N VAL A 647 36.42 28.94 32.88
CA VAL A 647 37.78 28.43 32.63
C VAL A 647 38.61 29.45 31.84
N GLY A 648 37.94 30.34 31.10
CA GLY A 648 38.57 31.38 30.28
C GLY A 648 37.56 32.38 29.73
N PRO A 649 38.01 33.40 28.98
CA PRO A 649 37.09 34.37 28.39
C PRO A 649 36.00 33.72 27.52
N THR A 650 36.36 32.69 26.77
CA THR A 650 35.50 31.99 25.82
C THR A 650 35.14 30.57 26.25
N LYS A 651 35.42 30.17 27.53
CA LYS A 651 35.22 28.79 28.00
C LYS A 651 34.62 28.72 29.39
N VAL A 652 33.63 27.84 29.56
CA VAL A 652 33.04 27.49 30.86
C VAL A 652 33.00 25.99 31.05
N GLU A 653 33.12 25.55 32.32
CA GLU A 653 32.93 24.15 32.70
C GLU A 653 31.54 23.95 33.25
N LEU A 654 30.82 22.94 32.73
CA LEU A 654 29.50 22.57 33.20
C LEU A 654 29.59 21.67 34.44
N LYS A 655 28.61 21.74 35.33
CA LYS A 655 28.53 20.90 36.52
C LYS A 655 28.34 19.44 36.12
N ARG A 656 28.97 18.51 36.86
CA ARG A 656 28.85 17.06 36.62
C ARG A 656 27.42 16.54 36.81
N THR A 657 26.58 17.23 37.58
CA THR A 657 25.21 16.86 37.87
C THR A 657 24.21 17.30 36.77
N VAL A 658 24.67 18.05 35.76
CA VAL A 658 23.82 18.52 34.68
C VAL A 658 23.57 17.37 33.71
N ASP A 659 22.30 17.10 33.43
CA ASP A 659 21.86 16.22 32.34
C ASP A 659 22.10 16.95 31.01
N LEU A 660 22.99 16.40 30.18
CA LEU A 660 23.39 17.04 28.92
C LEU A 660 22.24 17.07 27.92
N GLU A 661 21.42 16.02 27.80
CA GLU A 661 20.29 15.99 26.87
C GLU A 661 19.30 17.11 27.21
N ARG A 662 18.97 17.23 28.49
CA ARG A 662 18.09 18.30 28.96
C ARG A 662 18.69 19.69 28.80
N LEU A 663 20.03 19.83 28.94
CA LEU A 663 20.71 21.09 28.68
C LEU A 663 20.63 21.51 27.23
N LEU A 664 20.81 20.55 26.29
CA LEU A 664 20.72 20.80 24.85
C LEU A 664 19.33 21.35 24.49
N ASP A 665 18.25 20.74 25.01
CA ASP A 665 16.88 21.18 24.78
C ASP A 665 16.63 22.59 25.31
N VAL A 666 17.01 22.86 26.58
CA VAL A 666 16.81 24.17 27.21
C VAL A 666 17.67 25.26 26.55
N ALA A 667 18.90 24.92 26.15
CA ALA A 667 19.78 25.86 25.47
C ALA A 667 19.20 26.26 24.09
N ARG A 668 18.68 25.25 23.35
CA ARG A 668 18.04 25.44 22.04
C ARG A 668 16.81 26.37 22.16
N ASP A 669 15.93 26.11 23.13
CA ASP A 669 14.75 26.96 23.40
C ASP A 669 15.10 28.39 23.70
N LEU A 670 16.30 28.64 24.27
CA LEU A 670 16.82 29.97 24.63
C LEU A 670 17.71 30.57 23.52
N GLY A 671 17.78 29.96 22.35
CA GLY A 671 18.49 30.47 21.18
C GLY A 671 20.00 30.23 21.19
N PHE A 672 20.46 29.17 21.88
CA PHE A 672 21.84 28.68 21.81
C PHE A 672 21.88 27.35 21.14
N LEU A 673 22.84 27.15 20.26
CA LEU A 673 23.10 25.90 19.58
C LEU A 673 24.38 25.28 20.16
N ILE A 674 24.28 24.07 20.71
CA ILE A 674 25.46 23.40 21.29
C ILE A 674 25.83 22.25 20.34
N GLU A 675 27.05 22.33 19.77
CA GLU A 675 27.67 21.31 18.93
C GLU A 675 28.61 20.46 19.80
N GLU A 676 28.60 19.12 19.61
CA GLU A 676 29.53 18.20 20.27
C GLU A 676 30.86 18.07 19.50
#